data_7e07b39e15464844db9dd323fa2bd3fd
#
_entry.id   7e07b39e15464844db9dd323fa2bd3fd
#
_cell.length_a   1.000
_cell.length_b   1.000
_cell.length_c   1.000
_cell.angle_alpha   90.00
_cell.angle_beta   90.00
_cell.angle_gamma   90.00
#
_symmetry.space_group_name_H-M   'P 1'
#
loop_
_entity.id
_entity.type
_entity.pdbx_description
1 polymer ?
#
loop_
_entity_poly.entity_id
_entity_poly.type
_entity_poly.pdbx_seq_one_letter_code
_entity_poly.pdbx_strand_id
1 'polypeptide(L)'
;MHEIFSCRLPKPGRDADALAPSRRDFLIVVVGTGVVLGYARSTLAAIELPLAAAQQTAPGKFFEPTIWYSIDRNGAVTVNIKCAEMGQHVGTALARIVADELEGDWNKVRTIYADSNPKWGSMMTGGSYSVWQNFPVLSRAGAAGRIALIEEGAKLLGVPFEACTARNGAVIAGGRLIAYGDIVARGNLNRTYTPDQLKQMPIKPPSERRLIGRETLALDIPPKTNGEARYGIDAVVDGMIYARPKVPPTRYDCTVRSIDDSAAKSVPGYIQSLALDDPSGTASGWVMVYADSFVAASRAADLVRVEWSVPGAAQVSEQDLQRHAAQLIADKNGGALVVDDPGMEAAFAAAKLTIERTYTTSTVMHFALEPVNALAFEKNGMFEVHTGNQWQTLALPWLAKALGRSEDKIVMVTYLLGGGFGRRLDGDYAVPAALAAKAVGKPVKMVCTRSDDMRFDCPRSPSMQVLRMAFGEGGKVTALEHHAAAGWPTLAMAPSFMPKGVNGVPFDPYAIHGADCWYTVGAQRLRALCNDLANRSFRPGWLRSVGSGWVNWGLESFMDEAAHAAGVDPVAFRLRLLDGAGRNAGGPPSAIGGAHRQAAVLSRVAQKVGWSGDTPKDVGLGVATTFGQERDMPTWVACVARVRVDRASGRVTVEKLTLVVDAGTIVCPDSARAQNEGAALWGLSMALHEGSEFVNGQPKDTNLDTYTPLRM
;
A
#
# COMPACT_ATOMS: atom_id res chain seq x y z
N MET A 1 -3.20 -1.85 24.82
CA MET A 1 -2.32 -3.00 24.50
C MET A 1 -3.21 -4.04 23.82
N HIS A 2 -3.18 -4.08 22.53
CA HIS A 2 -4.08 -4.94 21.74
C HIS A 2 -3.30 -6.10 21.15
N GLU A 3 -3.95 -7.20 21.16
CA GLU A 3 -3.68 -8.55 20.68
C GLU A 3 -2.29 -8.93 20.14
N ILE A 4 -1.91 -10.07 20.58
CA ILE A 4 -0.64 -10.76 20.34
C ILE A 4 -0.89 -11.79 19.23
N PHE A 5 -0.19 -11.65 18.11
CA PHE A 5 -0.28 -12.60 17.01
C PHE A 5 0.85 -13.61 17.07
N SER A 6 0.50 -14.86 16.90
CA SER A 6 1.43 -15.97 16.78
C SER A 6 1.08 -16.76 15.53
N CYS A 7 1.84 -16.56 14.46
CA CYS A 7 1.71 -17.35 13.24
C CYS A 7 2.61 -18.59 13.34
N ARG A 8 2.04 -19.79 13.27
CA ARG A 8 2.80 -21.04 13.10
C ARG A 8 2.85 -21.34 11.60
N LEU A 9 4.04 -21.45 11.07
CA LEU A 9 4.22 -22.01 9.73
C LEU A 9 3.83 -23.48 9.77
N PRO A 10 3.15 -24.01 8.73
CA PRO A 10 2.84 -25.44 8.65
C PRO A 10 4.14 -26.24 8.69
N LYS A 11 4.16 -27.32 9.45
CA LYS A 11 5.29 -28.27 9.44
C LYS A 11 5.40 -28.85 8.05
N PRO A 12 6.58 -28.91 7.43
CA PRO A 12 6.76 -29.66 6.21
C PRO A 12 6.39 -31.13 6.51
N GLY A 13 5.40 -31.64 5.79
CA GLY A 13 5.04 -33.05 5.85
C GLY A 13 6.28 -33.89 5.51
N ARG A 14 6.49 -34.97 6.25
CA ARG A 14 7.38 -36.03 5.83
C ARG A 14 6.72 -36.62 4.59
N ASP A 15 7.24 -36.30 3.43
CA ASP A 15 7.16 -36.96 2.13
C ASP A 15 7.28 -35.91 1.02
N ALA A 16 8.51 -35.47 0.81
CA ALA A 16 8.83 -34.49 -0.23
C ALA A 16 9.04 -35.13 -1.62
N ASP A 17 8.64 -36.42 -1.81
CA ASP A 17 8.76 -37.12 -3.08
C ASP A 17 7.43 -37.61 -3.68
N ALA A 18 6.31 -37.08 -3.20
CA ALA A 18 5.01 -37.40 -3.77
C ALA A 18 4.48 -36.22 -4.59
N LEU A 19 4.76 -36.26 -5.91
CA LEU A 19 3.90 -35.76 -7.01
C LEU A 19 3.28 -34.39 -6.82
N ALA A 20 3.81 -33.38 -7.52
CA ALA A 20 3.05 -32.18 -7.83
C ALA A 20 1.66 -32.59 -8.36
N PRO A 21 0.55 -32.09 -7.78
CA PRO A 21 -0.78 -32.48 -8.21
C PRO A 21 -0.96 -32.13 -9.69
N SER A 22 -1.36 -33.11 -10.48
CA SER A 22 -1.62 -32.89 -11.89
C SER A 22 -2.85 -31.98 -12.06
N ARG A 23 -3.01 -31.34 -13.21
CA ARG A 23 -4.21 -30.54 -13.52
C ARG A 23 -5.53 -31.35 -13.35
N ARG A 24 -5.47 -32.68 -13.41
CA ARG A 24 -6.59 -33.55 -13.12
C ARG A 24 -6.92 -33.65 -11.63
N ASP A 25 -5.91 -33.66 -10.77
CA ASP A 25 -6.11 -33.76 -9.31
C ASP A 25 -6.71 -32.47 -8.75
N PHE A 26 -6.35 -31.30 -9.31
CA PHE A 26 -6.98 -30.02 -8.99
C PHE A 26 -8.49 -30.00 -9.34
N LEU A 27 -8.87 -30.58 -10.48
CA LEU A 27 -10.28 -30.67 -10.89
C LEU A 27 -11.08 -31.64 -10.00
N ILE A 28 -10.48 -32.71 -9.49
CA ILE A 28 -11.12 -33.68 -8.61
C ILE A 28 -11.41 -33.11 -7.22
N VAL A 29 -10.49 -32.29 -6.69
CA VAL A 29 -10.67 -31.61 -5.39
C VAL A 29 -11.78 -30.56 -5.45
N VAL A 30 -11.94 -29.86 -6.56
CA VAL A 30 -13.03 -28.88 -6.76
C VAL A 30 -14.38 -29.55 -6.97
N VAL A 31 -14.45 -30.70 -7.60
CA VAL A 31 -15.70 -31.46 -7.81
C VAL A 31 -16.25 -32.04 -6.50
N GLY A 32 -15.41 -32.32 -5.51
CA GLY A 32 -15.84 -32.77 -4.19
C GLY A 32 -16.64 -31.74 -3.37
N THR A 33 -16.64 -30.48 -3.78
CA THR A 33 -17.37 -29.36 -3.11
C THR A 33 -18.64 -28.90 -3.84
N GLY A 34 -19.08 -29.63 -4.88
CA GLY A 34 -20.41 -29.44 -5.50
C GLY A 34 -20.54 -28.27 -6.50
N VAL A 35 -19.45 -27.77 -7.06
CA VAL A 35 -19.48 -26.76 -8.14
C VAL A 35 -19.18 -27.42 -9.48
N VAL A 36 -20.22 -27.65 -10.29
CA VAL A 36 -20.08 -28.11 -11.68
C VAL A 36 -19.85 -26.88 -12.58
N LEU A 37 -18.62 -26.66 -13.02
CA LEU A 37 -18.32 -25.75 -14.12
C LEU A 37 -18.50 -26.48 -15.46
N GLY A 38 -19.71 -26.43 -15.98
CA GLY A 38 -20.01 -26.87 -17.34
C GLY A 38 -19.50 -25.89 -18.37
N TYR A 39 -18.60 -26.30 -19.26
CA TYR A 39 -18.28 -25.57 -20.47
C TYR A 39 -19.44 -25.75 -21.47
N ALA A 40 -20.38 -24.82 -21.46
CA ALA A 40 -21.36 -24.71 -22.55
C ALA A 40 -20.86 -23.60 -23.50
N ARG A 41 -20.62 -23.93 -24.76
CA ARG A 41 -20.60 -22.95 -25.84
C ARG A 41 -21.98 -22.33 -25.93
N SER A 42 -22.22 -21.24 -25.26
CA SER A 42 -23.36 -20.38 -25.57
C SER A 42 -22.83 -19.13 -26.26
N THR A 43 -23.38 -18.86 -27.44
CA THR A 43 -23.39 -17.55 -28.07
C THR A 43 -23.73 -16.51 -27.02
N LEU A 44 -22.78 -15.63 -26.72
CA LEU A 44 -22.98 -14.48 -25.87
C LEU A 44 -24.05 -13.59 -26.51
N ALA A 45 -25.31 -13.83 -26.14
CA ALA A 45 -26.27 -12.75 -26.13
C ALA A 45 -25.75 -11.75 -25.09
N ALA A 46 -25.58 -10.51 -25.48
CA ALA A 46 -25.21 -9.42 -24.60
C ALA A 46 -26.20 -9.39 -23.43
N ILE A 47 -25.78 -9.91 -22.28
CA ILE A 47 -26.47 -9.59 -21.04
C ILE A 47 -26.09 -8.15 -20.78
N GLU A 48 -27.01 -7.24 -20.97
CA GLU A 48 -26.95 -5.91 -20.39
C GLU A 48 -26.89 -6.08 -18.87
N LEU A 49 -25.67 -6.28 -18.36
CA LEU A 49 -25.42 -6.05 -16.93
C LEU A 49 -25.46 -4.53 -16.76
N PRO A 50 -26.34 -4.02 -15.90
CA PRO A 50 -26.30 -2.61 -15.59
C PRO A 50 -24.89 -2.34 -15.09
N LEU A 51 -24.15 -1.50 -15.84
CA LEU A 51 -23.09 -0.69 -15.26
C LEU A 51 -23.56 -0.32 -13.86
N ALA A 52 -22.66 -0.32 -12.88
CA ALA A 52 -22.85 0.50 -11.70
C ALA A 52 -22.78 1.99 -12.13
N ALA A 53 -23.64 2.37 -13.08
CA ALA A 53 -24.22 3.67 -13.11
C ALA A 53 -24.70 3.84 -11.68
N ALA A 54 -24.28 4.91 -11.01
CA ALA A 54 -25.00 5.40 -9.87
C ALA A 54 -26.47 5.10 -10.17
N GLN A 55 -27.05 4.13 -9.42
CA GLN A 55 -28.46 3.84 -9.58
C GLN A 55 -29.11 5.19 -9.42
N GLN A 56 -29.54 5.80 -10.54
CA GLN A 56 -30.56 6.82 -10.49
C GLN A 56 -31.78 6.11 -9.96
N THR A 57 -31.76 5.87 -8.65
CA THR A 57 -32.99 5.57 -7.93
C THR A 57 -33.89 6.75 -8.20
N ALA A 58 -35.11 6.45 -8.60
CA ALA A 58 -36.20 7.43 -8.72
C ALA A 58 -36.12 8.43 -7.56
N PRO A 59 -36.52 9.72 -7.71
CA PRO A 59 -36.35 10.75 -6.71
C PRO A 59 -36.98 10.34 -5.38
N GLY A 60 -36.21 9.66 -4.58
CA GLY A 60 -36.55 9.23 -3.24
C GLY A 60 -35.92 10.21 -2.27
N LYS A 61 -36.64 10.55 -1.19
CA LYS A 61 -36.03 11.31 -0.10
C LYS A 61 -34.81 10.57 0.44
N PHE A 62 -33.65 11.23 0.37
CA PHE A 62 -32.43 10.82 1.06
C PHE A 62 -32.08 11.86 2.10
N PHE A 63 -31.47 11.45 3.18
CA PHE A 63 -30.81 12.34 4.11
C PHE A 63 -29.30 12.30 3.88
N GLU A 64 -28.74 13.40 3.43
CA GLU A 64 -27.32 13.59 3.13
C GLU A 64 -26.76 14.71 4.01
N PRO A 65 -26.44 14.43 5.29
CA PRO A 65 -25.95 15.47 6.19
C PRO A 65 -24.57 15.99 5.78
N THR A 66 -23.82 15.18 5.03
CA THR A 66 -22.46 15.47 4.54
C THR A 66 -22.23 14.77 3.22
N ILE A 67 -21.12 15.10 2.54
CA ILE A 67 -20.69 14.38 1.32
C ILE A 67 -20.25 12.92 1.59
N TRP A 68 -20.08 12.53 2.86
CA TRP A 68 -19.48 11.25 3.23
C TRP A 68 -20.46 10.09 3.23
N TYR A 69 -21.76 10.35 3.45
CA TYR A 69 -22.76 9.29 3.44
C TYR A 69 -24.18 9.82 3.22
N SER A 70 -25.06 8.92 2.86
CA SER A 70 -26.49 9.13 2.74
C SER A 70 -27.28 8.05 3.47
N ILE A 71 -28.53 8.35 3.85
CA ILE A 71 -29.47 7.40 4.43
C ILE A 71 -30.75 7.42 3.59
N ASP A 72 -31.20 6.25 3.13
CA ASP A 72 -32.43 6.11 2.35
C ASP A 72 -33.67 5.85 3.23
N ARG A 73 -34.83 5.79 2.60
CA ARG A 73 -36.13 5.52 3.25
C ARG A 73 -36.25 4.13 3.87
N ASN A 74 -35.34 3.21 3.58
CA ASN A 74 -35.25 1.89 4.18
C ASN A 74 -34.29 1.87 5.37
N GLY A 75 -33.65 3.00 5.66
CA GLY A 75 -32.64 3.15 6.69
C GLY A 75 -31.27 2.59 6.29
N ALA A 76 -31.06 2.30 4.99
CA ALA A 76 -29.75 1.88 4.52
C ALA A 76 -28.79 3.09 4.48
N VAL A 77 -27.61 2.89 5.08
CA VAL A 77 -26.54 3.88 5.15
C VAL A 77 -25.52 3.57 4.08
N THR A 78 -25.39 4.45 3.09
CA THR A 78 -24.40 4.34 2.02
C THR A 78 -23.25 5.29 2.29
N VAL A 79 -22.07 4.75 2.53
CA VAL A 79 -20.85 5.52 2.85
C VAL A 79 -19.97 5.66 1.61
N ASN A 80 -19.61 6.90 1.29
CA ASN A 80 -18.74 7.23 0.17
C ASN A 80 -17.26 7.09 0.60
N ILE A 81 -16.53 6.22 -0.07
CA ILE A 81 -15.14 5.89 0.23
C ILE A 81 -14.23 6.49 -0.83
N LYS A 82 -13.41 7.47 -0.46
CA LYS A 82 -12.41 8.08 -1.35
C LYS A 82 -11.07 7.33 -1.41
N CYS A 83 -10.89 6.33 -0.57
CA CYS A 83 -9.68 5.52 -0.50
C CYS A 83 -9.83 4.26 -1.35
N ALA A 84 -8.77 3.85 -2.02
CA ALA A 84 -8.76 2.66 -2.86
C ALA A 84 -8.75 1.36 -2.03
N GLU A 85 -9.55 0.38 -2.45
CA GLU A 85 -9.58 -0.96 -1.87
C GLU A 85 -8.68 -1.90 -2.67
N MET A 86 -7.69 -2.45 -1.99
CA MET A 86 -6.67 -3.34 -2.60
C MET A 86 -6.43 -4.63 -1.77
N GLY A 87 -7.41 -5.00 -0.94
CA GLY A 87 -7.36 -6.19 -0.08
C GLY A 87 -7.20 -5.87 1.42
N GLN A 88 -7.12 -4.59 1.80
CA GLN A 88 -6.96 -4.17 3.20
C GLN A 88 -8.28 -3.86 3.91
N HIS A 89 -9.42 -3.96 3.21
CA HIS A 89 -10.77 -3.71 3.74
C HIS A 89 -10.99 -2.27 4.26
N VAL A 90 -10.36 -1.29 3.60
CA VAL A 90 -10.43 0.12 4.02
C VAL A 90 -11.86 0.66 4.03
N GLY A 91 -12.68 0.26 3.04
CA GLY A 91 -14.08 0.66 2.96
C GLY A 91 -14.87 0.22 4.20
N THR A 92 -14.66 -1.00 4.67
CA THR A 92 -15.27 -1.50 5.91
C THR A 92 -14.85 -0.70 7.12
N ALA A 93 -13.56 -0.37 7.25
CA ALA A 93 -13.05 0.40 8.37
C ALA A 93 -13.65 1.82 8.41
N LEU A 94 -13.69 2.51 7.28
CA LEU A 94 -14.24 3.86 7.20
C LEU A 94 -15.75 3.89 7.39
N ALA A 95 -16.48 2.92 6.83
CA ALA A 95 -17.92 2.78 7.04
C ALA A 95 -18.27 2.49 8.51
N ARG A 96 -17.43 1.71 9.19
CA ARG A 96 -17.60 1.39 10.61
C ARG A 96 -17.50 2.63 11.49
N ILE A 97 -16.60 3.55 11.19
CA ILE A 97 -16.45 4.82 11.91
C ILE A 97 -17.73 5.63 11.82
N VAL A 98 -18.29 5.78 10.61
CA VAL A 98 -19.56 6.49 10.41
C VAL A 98 -20.70 5.79 11.14
N ALA A 99 -20.84 4.48 10.96
CA ALA A 99 -21.95 3.70 11.52
C ALA A 99 -21.92 3.65 13.06
N ASP A 100 -20.72 3.60 13.65
CA ASP A 100 -20.58 3.64 15.11
C ASP A 100 -21.09 4.96 15.69
N GLU A 101 -20.61 6.09 15.15
CA GLU A 101 -21.04 7.42 15.63
C GLU A 101 -22.51 7.72 15.32
N LEU A 102 -22.98 7.27 14.17
CA LEU A 102 -24.36 7.42 13.73
C LEU A 102 -25.34 6.56 14.54
N GLU A 103 -24.86 5.53 15.27
CA GLU A 103 -25.68 4.46 15.86
C GLU A 103 -26.50 3.71 14.79
N GLY A 104 -25.92 3.54 13.59
CA GLY A 104 -26.56 2.87 12.46
C GLY A 104 -26.72 1.36 12.67
N ASP A 105 -27.66 0.77 11.93
CA ASP A 105 -27.77 -0.69 11.81
C ASP A 105 -26.69 -1.19 10.85
N TRP A 106 -25.68 -1.89 11.40
CA TRP A 106 -24.54 -2.40 10.61
C TRP A 106 -24.96 -3.30 9.44
N ASN A 107 -26.05 -4.03 9.57
CA ASN A 107 -26.56 -4.90 8.51
C ASN A 107 -27.12 -4.12 7.30
N LYS A 108 -27.36 -2.83 7.47
CA LYS A 108 -27.86 -1.93 6.42
C LYS A 108 -26.78 -0.95 5.92
N VAL A 109 -25.52 -1.15 6.31
CA VAL A 109 -24.41 -0.32 5.85
C VAL A 109 -23.88 -0.84 4.52
N ARG A 110 -23.61 0.08 3.59
CA ARG A 110 -23.01 -0.18 2.28
C ARG A 110 -21.88 0.81 2.00
N THR A 111 -20.97 0.44 1.12
CA THR A 111 -19.88 1.31 0.67
C THR A 111 -19.95 1.54 -0.83
N ILE A 112 -19.65 2.77 -1.26
CA ILE A 112 -19.43 3.13 -2.65
C ILE A 112 -18.05 3.77 -2.76
N TYR A 113 -17.21 3.25 -3.65
CA TYR A 113 -15.91 3.84 -3.91
C TYR A 113 -16.06 5.01 -4.88
N ALA A 114 -15.57 6.17 -4.48
CA ALA A 114 -15.79 7.42 -5.19
C ALA A 114 -14.87 7.55 -6.40
N ASP A 115 -15.42 8.04 -7.50
CA ASP A 115 -14.64 8.47 -8.66
C ASP A 115 -13.91 9.79 -8.37
N SER A 116 -12.89 10.09 -9.17
CA SER A 116 -12.12 11.31 -8.99
C SER A 116 -13.00 12.55 -9.13
N ASN A 117 -12.99 13.38 -8.08
CA ASN A 117 -13.74 14.63 -8.05
C ASN A 117 -13.09 15.58 -7.03
N PRO A 118 -12.94 16.87 -7.35
CA PRO A 118 -12.34 17.87 -6.45
C PRO A 118 -13.00 17.96 -5.06
N LYS A 119 -14.29 17.63 -4.94
CA LYS A 119 -15.00 17.64 -3.64
C LYS A 119 -14.41 16.72 -2.59
N TRP A 120 -13.67 15.68 -2.99
CA TRP A 120 -13.04 14.71 -2.10
C TRP A 120 -11.68 15.18 -1.56
N GLY A 121 -11.10 16.27 -2.12
CA GLY A 121 -9.73 16.68 -1.86
C GLY A 121 -8.72 15.63 -2.34
N SER A 122 -7.65 15.41 -1.60
CA SER A 122 -6.67 14.37 -1.95
C SER A 122 -7.26 12.97 -1.86
N MET A 123 -7.17 12.21 -2.95
CA MET A 123 -7.62 10.82 -3.06
C MET A 123 -6.40 9.90 -3.08
N MET A 124 -5.71 9.80 -1.95
CA MET A 124 -4.51 8.99 -1.76
C MET A 124 -4.78 7.80 -0.83
N THR A 125 -4.24 6.65 -1.18
CA THR A 125 -4.25 5.43 -0.37
C THR A 125 -2.83 4.89 -0.27
N GLY A 126 -2.09 5.43 0.68
CA GLY A 126 -0.69 5.12 0.95
C GLY A 126 -0.31 5.62 2.34
N GLY A 127 0.95 5.43 2.76
CA GLY A 127 1.49 5.93 4.00
C GLY A 127 0.75 5.48 5.28
N SER A 128 -0.18 4.52 5.18
CA SER A 128 -1.10 4.09 6.27
C SER A 128 -2.05 5.19 6.78
N TYR A 129 -2.29 6.25 6.01
CA TYR A 129 -3.09 7.40 6.42
C TYR A 129 -4.61 7.15 6.45
N SER A 130 -5.14 6.19 5.70
CA SER A 130 -6.57 6.11 5.38
C SER A 130 -7.48 6.11 6.60
N VAL A 131 -7.21 5.32 7.62
CA VAL A 131 -8.03 5.29 8.85
C VAL A 131 -7.72 6.51 9.71
N TRP A 132 -6.45 6.79 9.96
CA TRP A 132 -6.02 7.86 10.85
C TRP A 132 -6.53 9.24 10.41
N GLN A 133 -6.34 9.62 9.14
CA GLN A 133 -6.78 10.92 8.63
C GLN A 133 -8.29 11.07 8.58
N ASN A 134 -9.01 9.99 8.24
CA ASN A 134 -10.46 10.06 8.07
C ASN A 134 -11.23 9.79 9.37
N PHE A 135 -10.60 9.23 10.40
CA PHE A 135 -11.27 8.93 11.68
C PHE A 135 -11.99 10.15 12.29
N PRO A 136 -11.34 11.30 12.52
CA PRO A 136 -12.00 12.45 13.11
C PRO A 136 -13.09 13.07 12.21
N VAL A 137 -12.88 13.04 10.89
CA VAL A 137 -13.83 13.61 9.93
C VAL A 137 -15.10 12.75 9.85
N LEU A 138 -14.94 11.43 9.73
CA LEU A 138 -16.06 10.49 9.61
C LEU A 138 -16.81 10.32 10.94
N SER A 139 -16.12 10.36 12.08
CA SER A 139 -16.75 10.38 13.38
C SER A 139 -17.67 11.58 13.53
N ARG A 140 -17.17 12.78 13.21
CA ARG A 140 -17.97 14.02 13.27
C ARG A 140 -19.13 14.02 12.28
N ALA A 141 -18.94 13.49 11.09
CA ALA A 141 -20.01 13.32 10.12
C ALA A 141 -21.12 12.40 10.64
N GLY A 142 -20.75 11.25 11.22
CA GLY A 142 -21.70 10.32 11.85
C GLY A 142 -22.44 10.95 13.04
N ALA A 143 -21.73 11.70 13.90
CA ALA A 143 -22.32 12.42 15.03
C ALA A 143 -23.34 13.48 14.59
N ALA A 144 -23.02 14.25 13.54
CA ALA A 144 -23.95 15.25 12.98
C ALA A 144 -25.26 14.63 12.50
N GLY A 145 -25.17 13.51 11.78
CA GLY A 145 -26.35 12.79 11.34
C GLY A 145 -27.16 12.18 12.49
N ARG A 146 -26.48 11.61 13.50
CA ARG A 146 -27.14 11.09 14.71
C ARG A 146 -27.94 12.17 15.42
N ILE A 147 -27.33 13.34 15.63
CA ILE A 147 -28.02 14.49 16.30
C ILE A 147 -29.22 14.93 15.48
N ALA A 148 -29.08 15.13 14.17
CA ALA A 148 -30.18 15.52 13.30
C ALA A 148 -31.34 14.50 13.30
N LEU A 149 -31.03 13.21 13.31
CA LEU A 149 -32.00 12.13 13.35
C LEU A 149 -32.73 12.08 14.73
N ILE A 150 -32.01 12.30 15.83
CA ILE A 150 -32.62 12.40 17.16
C ILE A 150 -33.55 13.60 17.23
N GLU A 151 -33.15 14.78 16.78
CA GLU A 151 -33.96 15.99 16.74
C GLU A 151 -35.27 15.78 15.96
N GLU A 152 -35.19 15.21 14.77
CA GLU A 152 -36.37 14.99 13.95
C GLU A 152 -37.22 13.81 14.44
N GLY A 153 -36.58 12.75 14.95
CA GLY A 153 -37.25 11.62 15.57
C GLY A 153 -38.02 12.03 16.81
N ALA A 154 -37.48 12.92 17.65
CA ALA A 154 -38.12 13.47 18.81
C ALA A 154 -39.41 14.22 18.43
N LYS A 155 -39.39 15.06 17.39
CA LYS A 155 -40.56 15.76 16.85
C LYS A 155 -41.62 14.76 16.38
N LEU A 156 -41.24 13.75 15.61
CA LEU A 156 -42.16 12.72 15.10
C LEU A 156 -42.77 11.85 16.22
N LEU A 157 -42.03 11.65 17.30
CA LEU A 157 -42.53 10.95 18.51
C LEU A 157 -43.30 11.86 19.45
N GLY A 158 -43.25 13.18 19.28
CA GLY A 158 -43.90 14.15 20.17
C GLY A 158 -43.29 14.17 21.60
N VAL A 159 -41.96 14.11 21.67
CA VAL A 159 -41.19 14.08 22.94
C VAL A 159 -40.01 15.07 22.89
N PRO A 160 -39.50 15.53 24.06
CA PRO A 160 -38.30 16.35 24.09
C PRO A 160 -37.07 15.60 23.54
N PHE A 161 -36.11 16.35 22.98
CA PHE A 161 -34.85 15.82 22.47
C PHE A 161 -34.08 15.00 23.53
N GLU A 162 -34.03 15.49 24.75
CA GLU A 162 -33.31 14.91 25.89
C GLU A 162 -33.88 13.56 26.33
N ALA A 163 -35.13 13.27 25.99
CA ALA A 163 -35.76 11.98 26.26
C ALA A 163 -35.42 10.92 25.19
N CYS A 164 -34.69 11.30 24.14
CA CYS A 164 -34.40 10.46 23.02
C CYS A 164 -32.95 9.96 23.04
N THR A 165 -32.76 8.72 22.60
CA THR A 165 -31.44 8.13 22.29
C THR A 165 -31.48 7.50 20.91
N ALA A 166 -30.32 7.39 20.28
CA ALA A 166 -30.18 6.66 19.02
C ALA A 166 -29.55 5.30 19.28
N ARG A 167 -30.06 4.27 18.65
CA ARG A 167 -29.47 2.93 18.70
C ARG A 167 -29.92 2.07 17.52
N ASN A 168 -28.94 1.39 16.90
CA ASN A 168 -29.16 0.40 15.85
C ASN A 168 -30.11 0.85 14.74
N GLY A 169 -29.89 2.07 14.20
CA GLY A 169 -30.69 2.62 13.12
C GLY A 169 -32.08 3.12 13.52
N ALA A 170 -32.31 3.44 14.80
CA ALA A 170 -33.55 3.97 15.29
C ALA A 170 -33.36 5.03 16.40
N VAL A 171 -34.32 5.92 16.55
CA VAL A 171 -34.47 6.82 17.68
C VAL A 171 -35.48 6.22 18.67
N ILE A 172 -35.11 6.19 19.93
CA ILE A 172 -35.87 5.52 21.04
C ILE A 172 -36.17 6.53 22.13
N ALA A 173 -37.40 6.53 22.60
CA ALA A 173 -37.85 7.36 23.71
C ALA A 173 -38.98 6.66 24.51
N GLY A 174 -38.77 6.40 25.79
CA GLY A 174 -39.81 5.84 26.68
C GLY A 174 -40.49 4.56 26.17
N GLY A 175 -39.72 3.64 25.60
CA GLY A 175 -40.21 2.38 25.01
C GLY A 175 -40.82 2.51 23.60
N ARG A 176 -40.98 3.73 23.05
CA ARG A 176 -41.35 3.96 21.66
C ARG A 176 -40.11 4.04 20.78
N LEU A 177 -40.25 3.61 19.53
CA LEU A 177 -39.15 3.55 18.56
C LEU A 177 -39.61 4.11 17.21
N ILE A 178 -38.75 4.88 16.54
CA ILE A 178 -38.90 5.26 15.15
C ILE A 178 -37.61 4.95 14.38
N ALA A 179 -37.73 4.16 13.32
CA ALA A 179 -36.56 3.79 12.50
C ALA A 179 -36.01 4.99 11.70
N TYR A 180 -34.70 5.01 11.40
CA TYR A 180 -34.10 6.06 10.60
C TYR A 180 -34.76 6.19 9.21
N GLY A 181 -35.13 5.06 8.59
CA GLY A 181 -35.86 5.07 7.32
C GLY A 181 -37.21 5.80 7.42
N ASP A 182 -37.95 5.60 8.49
CA ASP A 182 -39.21 6.31 8.72
C ASP A 182 -39.01 7.81 8.96
N ILE A 183 -37.95 8.17 9.69
CA ILE A 183 -37.56 9.57 9.90
C ILE A 183 -37.21 10.24 8.57
N VAL A 184 -36.45 9.56 7.73
CA VAL A 184 -36.06 10.05 6.38
C VAL A 184 -37.32 10.18 5.49
N ALA A 185 -38.24 9.23 5.56
CA ALA A 185 -39.47 9.24 4.75
C ALA A 185 -40.45 10.34 5.13
N ARG A 186 -40.60 10.57 6.44
CA ARG A 186 -41.69 11.40 7.03
C ARG A 186 -41.22 12.74 7.56
N GLY A 187 -39.98 12.84 7.96
CA GLY A 187 -39.39 14.02 8.60
C GLY A 187 -38.95 15.11 7.63
N ASN A 188 -38.44 16.19 8.18
CA ASN A 188 -37.83 17.29 7.45
C ASN A 188 -36.35 17.38 7.80
N LEU A 189 -35.53 16.61 7.07
CA LEU A 189 -34.08 16.50 7.24
C LEU A 189 -33.28 17.33 6.19
N ASN A 190 -33.81 18.50 5.79
CA ASN A 190 -33.14 19.42 4.88
C ASN A 190 -31.98 20.16 5.59
N ARG A 191 -30.98 19.40 6.04
CA ARG A 191 -29.83 19.94 6.75
C ARG A 191 -28.54 19.34 6.20
N THR A 192 -27.62 20.22 5.79
CA THR A 192 -26.24 19.88 5.43
C THR A 192 -25.29 20.66 6.34
N TYR A 193 -24.22 20.03 6.77
CA TYR A 193 -23.25 20.65 7.68
C TYR A 193 -21.98 21.05 6.93
N THR A 194 -21.52 22.27 7.19
CA THR A 194 -20.24 22.77 6.71
C THR A 194 -19.07 22.10 7.43
N PRO A 195 -17.85 22.11 6.87
CA PRO A 195 -16.67 21.58 7.54
C PRO A 195 -16.44 22.19 8.93
N ASP A 196 -16.72 23.49 9.12
CA ASP A 196 -16.53 24.16 10.42
C ASP A 196 -17.60 23.77 11.44
N GLN A 197 -18.83 23.59 11.01
CA GLN A 197 -19.88 23.03 11.87
C GLN A 197 -19.54 21.60 12.31
N LEU A 198 -19.00 20.78 11.40
CA LEU A 198 -18.57 19.41 11.72
C LEU A 198 -17.44 19.38 12.75
N LYS A 199 -16.51 20.34 12.74
CA LYS A 199 -15.43 20.41 13.75
C LYS A 199 -15.95 20.53 15.19
N GLN A 200 -17.13 21.07 15.36
CA GLN A 200 -17.77 21.28 16.68
C GLN A 200 -18.66 20.11 17.11
N MET A 201 -18.87 19.11 16.26
CA MET A 201 -19.75 17.99 16.59
C MET A 201 -19.14 17.12 17.71
N PRO A 202 -19.92 16.84 18.79
CA PRO A 202 -19.48 15.97 19.85
C PRO A 202 -19.46 14.51 19.39
N ILE A 203 -18.27 13.90 19.45
CA ILE A 203 -18.09 12.47 19.18
C ILE A 203 -18.23 11.65 20.46
N LYS A 204 -18.64 10.40 20.32
CA LYS A 204 -18.77 9.47 21.44
C LYS A 204 -17.42 9.17 22.09
N PRO A 205 -17.36 9.08 23.42
CA PRO A 205 -16.15 8.60 24.09
C PRO A 205 -15.89 7.12 23.73
N PRO A 206 -14.65 6.63 23.88
CA PRO A 206 -14.30 5.24 23.55
C PRO A 206 -15.18 4.19 24.25
N SER A 207 -15.67 4.47 25.47
CA SER A 207 -16.55 3.58 26.26
C SER A 207 -17.94 3.37 25.63
N GLU A 208 -18.40 4.28 24.80
CA GLU A 208 -19.70 4.21 24.12
C GLU A 208 -19.62 3.62 22.71
N ARG A 209 -18.44 3.30 22.23
CA ARG A 209 -18.23 2.68 20.91
C ARG A 209 -18.76 1.25 20.91
N ARG A 210 -19.52 0.89 19.88
CA ARG A 210 -20.20 -0.40 19.78
C ARG A 210 -19.70 -1.27 18.63
N LEU A 211 -19.30 -0.66 17.52
CA LEU A 211 -18.83 -1.34 16.33
C LEU A 211 -17.30 -1.31 16.23
N ILE A 212 -16.68 -0.18 16.57
CA ILE A 212 -15.23 -0.02 16.58
C ILE A 212 -14.62 -0.98 17.60
N GLY A 213 -13.61 -1.74 17.18
CA GLY A 213 -12.92 -2.72 18.02
C GLY A 213 -13.62 -4.08 18.14
N ARG A 214 -14.72 -4.29 17.42
CA ARG A 214 -15.42 -5.59 17.38
C ARG A 214 -15.04 -6.39 16.17
N GLU A 215 -14.95 -7.70 16.31
CA GLU A 215 -14.76 -8.63 15.20
C GLU A 215 -16.07 -8.75 14.41
N THR A 216 -16.01 -8.44 13.12
CA THR A 216 -17.12 -8.59 12.18
C THR A 216 -16.57 -8.78 10.79
N LEU A 217 -17.25 -9.59 9.98
CA LEU A 217 -16.87 -9.80 8.58
C LEU A 217 -16.79 -8.46 7.82
N ALA A 218 -15.76 -8.31 7.00
CA ALA A 218 -15.63 -7.13 6.16
C ALA A 218 -16.72 -7.09 5.08
N LEU A 219 -17.26 -5.89 4.81
CA LEU A 219 -18.39 -5.67 3.88
C LEU A 219 -18.07 -6.08 2.44
N ASP A 220 -16.81 -6.08 2.08
CA ASP A 220 -16.32 -6.38 0.72
C ASP A 220 -15.96 -7.87 0.51
N ILE A 221 -16.01 -8.72 1.55
CA ILE A 221 -15.72 -10.15 1.40
C ILE A 221 -16.82 -10.88 0.61
N PRO A 222 -18.13 -10.73 0.90
CA PRO A 222 -19.15 -11.44 0.14
C PRO A 222 -19.08 -11.17 -1.38
N PRO A 223 -19.03 -9.92 -1.87
CA PRO A 223 -18.91 -9.66 -3.30
C PRO A 223 -17.60 -10.18 -3.91
N LYS A 224 -16.51 -10.27 -3.14
CA LYS A 224 -15.23 -10.82 -3.61
C LYS A 224 -15.24 -12.35 -3.75
N THR A 225 -16.16 -13.02 -3.10
CA THR A 225 -16.25 -14.50 -3.11
C THR A 225 -17.37 -15.04 -3.99
N ASN A 226 -18.31 -14.21 -4.43
CA ASN A 226 -19.44 -14.61 -5.27
C ASN A 226 -19.37 -14.06 -6.72
N GLY A 227 -18.30 -13.32 -7.06
CA GLY A 227 -18.09 -12.78 -8.40
C GLY A 227 -18.76 -11.41 -8.66
N GLU A 228 -19.36 -10.78 -7.66
CA GLU A 228 -19.96 -9.44 -7.79
C GLU A 228 -18.91 -8.32 -7.73
N ALA A 229 -17.77 -8.55 -7.09
CA ALA A 229 -16.70 -7.56 -6.99
C ALA A 229 -16.15 -7.21 -8.38
N ARG A 230 -15.94 -5.91 -8.62
CA ARG A 230 -15.43 -5.39 -9.89
C ARG A 230 -14.03 -4.82 -9.72
N TYR A 231 -13.08 -5.44 -10.40
CA TYR A 231 -11.69 -5.00 -10.46
C TYR A 231 -11.45 -4.19 -11.75
N GLY A 232 -10.34 -3.48 -11.80
CA GLY A 232 -9.98 -2.74 -13.01
C GLY A 232 -9.98 -3.61 -14.26
N ILE A 233 -9.55 -4.86 -14.16
CA ILE A 233 -9.53 -5.80 -15.27
C ILE A 233 -10.94 -6.17 -15.79
N ASP A 234 -11.98 -6.02 -14.98
CA ASP A 234 -13.36 -6.33 -15.34
C ASP A 234 -14.08 -5.17 -16.02
N ALA A 235 -13.44 -4.00 -16.15
CA ALA A 235 -14.03 -2.84 -16.79
C ALA A 235 -14.31 -3.11 -18.27
N VAL A 236 -15.57 -2.93 -18.69
CA VAL A 236 -16.03 -3.13 -20.07
C VAL A 236 -16.98 -2.00 -20.48
N VAL A 237 -16.94 -1.62 -21.75
CA VAL A 237 -17.91 -0.73 -22.40
C VAL A 237 -18.15 -1.19 -23.83
N ASP A 238 -19.32 -0.82 -24.37
CA ASP A 238 -19.68 -1.18 -25.73
C ASP A 238 -18.70 -0.60 -26.76
N GLY A 239 -18.39 -1.41 -27.76
CA GLY A 239 -17.51 -1.02 -28.86
C GLY A 239 -16.02 -0.91 -28.48
N MET A 240 -15.64 -1.33 -27.28
CA MET A 240 -14.23 -1.33 -26.89
C MET A 240 -13.41 -2.35 -27.69
N ILE A 241 -12.14 -2.01 -27.87
CA ILE A 241 -11.11 -2.92 -28.37
C ILE A 241 -10.05 -3.13 -27.30
N TYR A 242 -9.26 -4.19 -27.45
CA TYR A 242 -8.19 -4.50 -26.54
C TYR A 242 -6.84 -4.03 -27.06
N ALA A 243 -5.96 -3.70 -26.14
CA ALA A 243 -4.57 -3.41 -26.46
C ALA A 243 -3.62 -4.12 -25.50
N ARG A 244 -2.53 -4.66 -26.05
CA ARG A 244 -1.38 -5.11 -25.26
C ARG A 244 -0.18 -4.26 -25.59
N PRO A 245 0.56 -3.75 -24.58
CA PRO A 245 1.75 -2.95 -24.84
C PRO A 245 2.96 -3.81 -25.26
N LYS A 246 3.79 -3.25 -26.12
CA LYS A 246 5.18 -3.61 -26.29
C LYS A 246 6.00 -2.53 -25.59
N VAL A 247 6.51 -2.86 -24.40
CA VAL A 247 7.30 -1.94 -23.60
C VAL A 247 8.75 -1.89 -24.11
N PRO A 248 9.38 -0.70 -24.10
CA PRO A 248 10.76 -0.55 -24.55
C PRO A 248 11.76 -1.29 -23.64
N PRO A 249 13.00 -1.50 -24.10
CA PRO A 249 14.04 -2.18 -23.33
C PRO A 249 14.38 -1.48 -22.01
N THR A 250 14.40 -0.14 -21.98
CA THR A 250 14.70 0.65 -20.79
C THR A 250 13.57 1.63 -20.49
N ARG A 251 13.51 2.12 -19.27
CA ARG A 251 12.40 2.95 -18.77
C ARG A 251 12.30 4.31 -19.45
N TYR A 252 13.43 4.94 -19.74
CA TYR A 252 13.48 6.32 -20.23
C TYR A 252 14.16 6.43 -21.60
N ASP A 253 13.78 7.48 -22.33
CA ASP A 253 14.43 7.99 -23.53
C ASP A 253 14.56 6.99 -24.68
N CYS A 254 13.82 5.88 -24.64
CA CYS A 254 13.71 4.99 -25.79
C CYS A 254 12.83 5.62 -26.86
N THR A 255 13.26 5.50 -28.12
CA THR A 255 12.46 5.90 -29.28
C THR A 255 12.25 4.73 -30.22
N VAL A 256 11.06 4.61 -30.81
CA VAL A 256 10.74 3.60 -31.80
C VAL A 256 11.40 3.97 -33.13
N ARG A 257 12.21 3.07 -33.70
CA ARG A 257 12.79 3.22 -35.05
C ARG A 257 11.91 2.60 -36.11
N SER A 258 11.42 1.40 -35.87
CA SER A 258 10.53 0.69 -36.78
C SER A 258 9.60 -0.26 -36.04
N ILE A 259 8.46 -0.55 -36.65
CA ILE A 259 7.50 -1.56 -36.22
C ILE A 259 7.26 -2.50 -37.39
N ASP A 260 7.57 -3.78 -37.22
CA ASP A 260 7.20 -4.84 -38.15
C ASP A 260 6.05 -5.65 -37.54
N ASP A 261 4.85 -5.43 -38.08
CA ASP A 261 3.62 -6.11 -37.71
C ASP A 261 3.17 -7.14 -38.75
N SER A 262 4.01 -7.44 -39.75
CA SER A 262 3.66 -8.31 -40.88
C SER A 262 3.15 -9.68 -40.43
N ALA A 263 3.83 -10.30 -39.47
CA ALA A 263 3.42 -11.58 -38.90
C ALA A 263 2.13 -11.48 -38.07
N ALA A 264 1.89 -10.37 -37.39
CA ALA A 264 0.71 -10.15 -36.58
C ALA A 264 -0.59 -10.07 -37.41
N LYS A 265 -0.49 -9.67 -38.69
CA LYS A 265 -1.64 -9.61 -39.62
C LYS A 265 -2.29 -10.96 -39.87
N SER A 266 -1.61 -12.06 -39.59
CA SER A 266 -2.17 -13.41 -39.66
C SER A 266 -3.04 -13.80 -38.45
N VAL A 267 -3.02 -13.01 -37.37
CA VAL A 267 -3.80 -13.29 -36.16
C VAL A 267 -5.24 -12.82 -36.36
N PRO A 268 -6.23 -13.73 -36.31
CA PRO A 268 -7.63 -13.32 -36.39
C PRO A 268 -7.99 -12.30 -35.29
N GLY A 269 -8.63 -11.22 -35.68
CA GLY A 269 -8.99 -10.12 -34.77
C GLY A 269 -7.89 -9.06 -34.56
N TYR A 270 -6.69 -9.21 -35.13
CA TYR A 270 -5.68 -8.17 -35.12
C TYR A 270 -6.19 -6.93 -35.90
N ILE A 271 -5.92 -5.73 -35.35
CA ILE A 271 -6.33 -4.47 -35.95
C ILE A 271 -5.14 -3.70 -36.50
N GLN A 272 -4.20 -3.31 -35.63
CA GLN A 272 -3.00 -2.54 -35.98
C GLN A 272 -2.00 -2.47 -34.82
N SER A 273 -0.81 -1.93 -35.10
CA SER A 273 0.19 -1.59 -34.10
C SER A 273 0.65 -0.15 -34.30
N LEU A 274 0.68 0.64 -33.20
CA LEU A 274 1.04 2.07 -33.25
C LEU A 274 2.04 2.41 -32.15
N ALA A 275 3.04 3.22 -32.47
CA ALA A 275 3.84 3.90 -31.46
C ALA A 275 2.99 4.98 -30.78
N LEU A 276 3.11 5.11 -29.47
CA LEU A 276 2.43 6.17 -28.73
C LEU A 276 3.21 7.48 -28.80
N ASP A 277 2.50 8.56 -29.11
CA ASP A 277 2.99 9.93 -28.93
C ASP A 277 2.65 10.39 -27.52
N ASP A 278 3.65 10.49 -26.67
CA ASP A 278 3.47 10.83 -25.24
C ASP A 278 4.18 12.13 -24.85
N PRO A 279 3.50 13.28 -24.87
CA PRO A 279 4.05 14.55 -24.42
C PRO A 279 4.31 14.61 -22.90
N SER A 280 3.80 13.65 -22.11
CA SER A 280 4.08 13.58 -20.67
C SER A 280 5.45 12.98 -20.37
N GLY A 281 6.00 12.14 -21.27
CA GLY A 281 7.25 11.41 -21.09
C GLY A 281 7.11 10.15 -20.20
N THR A 282 5.90 9.76 -19.85
CA THR A 282 5.64 8.59 -18.98
C THR A 282 5.81 7.27 -19.72
N ALA A 283 5.41 7.21 -20.99
CA ALA A 283 5.37 6.03 -21.86
C ALA A 283 6.22 6.20 -23.12
N SER A 284 7.42 6.78 -23.00
CA SER A 284 8.35 6.99 -24.11
C SER A 284 8.73 5.67 -24.77
N GLY A 285 8.54 5.59 -26.11
CA GLY A 285 8.89 4.40 -26.89
C GLY A 285 7.92 3.23 -26.80
N TRP A 286 6.77 3.39 -26.15
CA TRP A 286 5.75 2.33 -26.10
C TRP A 286 5.05 2.16 -27.45
N VAL A 287 4.81 0.89 -27.80
CA VAL A 287 3.99 0.50 -28.95
C VAL A 287 2.76 -0.24 -28.46
N MET A 288 1.58 0.15 -28.94
CA MET A 288 0.33 -0.54 -28.65
C MET A 288 -0.07 -1.46 -29.79
N VAL A 289 -0.41 -2.70 -29.44
CA VAL A 289 -0.90 -3.71 -30.37
C VAL A 289 -2.37 -3.92 -30.10
N TYR A 290 -3.22 -3.54 -31.07
CA TYR A 290 -4.66 -3.51 -30.95
C TYR A 290 -5.32 -4.72 -31.60
N ALA A 291 -6.37 -5.26 -30.96
CA ALA A 291 -7.18 -6.35 -31.48
C ALA A 291 -8.63 -6.27 -30.92
N ASP A 292 -9.53 -7.07 -31.49
CA ASP A 292 -10.92 -7.19 -31.05
C ASP A 292 -11.09 -7.93 -29.71
N SER A 293 -10.07 -8.66 -29.28
CA SER A 293 -10.06 -9.43 -28.04
C SER A 293 -8.68 -9.40 -27.38
N PHE A 294 -8.63 -9.63 -26.05
CA PHE A 294 -7.35 -9.70 -25.34
C PHE A 294 -6.47 -10.86 -25.84
N VAL A 295 -7.07 -11.99 -26.17
CA VAL A 295 -6.34 -13.15 -26.69
C VAL A 295 -5.69 -12.82 -28.03
N ALA A 296 -6.41 -12.17 -28.93
CA ALA A 296 -5.87 -11.72 -30.21
C ALA A 296 -4.78 -10.66 -30.03
N ALA A 297 -5.00 -9.66 -29.17
CA ALA A 297 -3.99 -8.64 -28.85
C ALA A 297 -2.71 -9.26 -28.29
N SER A 298 -2.87 -10.25 -27.40
CA SER A 298 -1.74 -10.95 -26.79
C SER A 298 -0.92 -11.75 -27.81
N ARG A 299 -1.59 -12.54 -28.64
CA ARG A 299 -0.94 -13.33 -29.72
C ARG A 299 -0.27 -12.43 -30.75
N ALA A 300 -0.94 -11.36 -31.15
CA ALA A 300 -0.38 -10.41 -32.11
C ALA A 300 0.85 -9.70 -31.55
N ALA A 301 0.79 -9.27 -30.27
CA ALA A 301 1.93 -8.62 -29.62
C ALA A 301 3.18 -9.51 -29.51
N ASP A 302 3.00 -10.82 -29.38
CA ASP A 302 4.14 -11.76 -29.40
C ASP A 302 4.81 -11.85 -30.78
N LEU A 303 4.08 -11.56 -31.86
CA LEU A 303 4.56 -11.59 -33.24
C LEU A 303 5.09 -10.22 -33.73
N VAL A 304 4.62 -9.12 -33.16
CA VAL A 304 5.10 -7.76 -33.49
C VAL A 304 6.55 -7.61 -33.07
N ARG A 305 7.39 -7.17 -34.00
CA ARG A 305 8.79 -6.82 -33.75
C ARG A 305 8.93 -5.31 -33.74
N VAL A 306 9.61 -4.78 -32.76
CA VAL A 306 9.88 -3.36 -32.64
C VAL A 306 11.39 -3.16 -32.50
N GLU A 307 11.93 -2.24 -33.27
CA GLU A 307 13.28 -1.77 -33.12
C GLU A 307 13.28 -0.46 -32.35
N TRP A 308 14.02 -0.40 -31.27
CA TRP A 308 14.20 0.81 -30.49
C TRP A 308 15.61 1.38 -30.60
N SER A 309 15.70 2.70 -30.53
CA SER A 309 16.93 3.37 -30.12
C SER A 309 16.95 3.41 -28.60
N VAL A 310 17.99 2.83 -28.00
CA VAL A 310 18.17 2.73 -26.56
C VAL A 310 19.38 3.57 -26.15
N PRO A 311 19.24 4.55 -25.23
CA PRO A 311 20.39 5.31 -24.76
C PRO A 311 21.36 4.43 -23.99
N GLY A 312 22.66 4.55 -24.29
CA GLY A 312 23.70 3.76 -23.61
C GLY A 312 23.76 4.01 -22.09
N ALA A 313 23.46 5.24 -21.65
CA ALA A 313 23.41 5.62 -20.25
C ALA A 313 22.29 4.94 -19.44
N ALA A 314 21.28 4.36 -20.11
CA ALA A 314 20.19 3.64 -19.47
C ALA A 314 20.51 2.14 -19.26
N GLN A 315 21.58 1.63 -19.84
CA GLN A 315 22.01 0.21 -19.75
C GLN A 315 22.84 -0.03 -18.48
N VAL A 316 22.21 0.04 -17.33
CA VAL A 316 22.84 -0.05 -16.02
C VAL A 316 22.58 -1.42 -15.41
N SER A 317 23.56 -1.97 -14.72
CA SER A 317 23.45 -3.22 -13.97
C SER A 317 23.27 -2.96 -12.45
N GLU A 318 22.80 -3.98 -11.72
CA GLU A 318 22.73 -3.95 -10.26
C GLU A 318 24.10 -3.65 -9.62
N GLN A 319 25.18 -4.17 -10.19
CA GLN A 319 26.54 -3.92 -9.72
C GLN A 319 26.95 -2.46 -9.89
N ASP A 320 26.52 -1.80 -10.99
CA ASP A 320 26.78 -0.38 -11.18
C ASP A 320 26.05 0.46 -10.15
N LEU A 321 24.80 0.10 -9.82
CA LEU A 321 24.01 0.77 -8.78
C LEU A 321 24.66 0.63 -7.40
N GLN A 322 25.13 -0.57 -7.05
CA GLN A 322 25.82 -0.82 -5.77
C GLN A 322 27.16 -0.09 -5.69
N ARG A 323 27.94 -0.10 -6.77
CA ARG A 323 29.21 0.64 -6.85
C ARG A 323 29.00 2.15 -6.70
N HIS A 324 27.98 2.68 -7.36
CA HIS A 324 27.64 4.10 -7.27
C HIS A 324 27.17 4.47 -5.85
N ALA A 325 26.36 3.64 -5.21
CA ALA A 325 25.94 3.82 -3.81
C ALA A 325 27.16 3.87 -2.88
N ALA A 326 28.13 2.99 -3.06
CA ALA A 326 29.39 2.98 -2.29
C ALA A 326 30.20 4.28 -2.48
N GLN A 327 30.29 4.77 -3.72
CA GLN A 327 30.98 6.04 -4.03
C GLN A 327 30.27 7.24 -3.35
N LEU A 328 28.93 7.28 -3.41
CA LEU A 328 28.14 8.33 -2.74
C LEU A 328 28.33 8.32 -1.22
N ILE A 329 28.38 7.15 -0.60
CA ILE A 329 28.62 7.02 0.85
C ILE A 329 30.06 7.45 1.21
N ALA A 330 31.03 7.11 0.39
CA ALA A 330 32.44 7.46 0.60
C ALA A 330 32.71 8.98 0.48
N ASP A 331 31.93 9.70 -0.34
CA ASP A 331 31.99 11.15 -0.42
C ASP A 331 31.38 11.77 0.87
N LYS A 332 32.26 12.23 1.75
CA LYS A 332 31.85 12.80 3.05
C LYS A 332 31.07 14.10 2.94
N ASN A 333 31.17 14.81 1.81
CA ASN A 333 30.54 16.11 1.59
C ASN A 333 29.18 16.01 0.86
N GLY A 334 28.87 14.83 0.29
CA GLY A 334 27.65 14.61 -0.49
C GLY A 334 26.43 14.27 0.36
N GLY A 335 25.24 14.45 -0.23
CA GLY A 335 23.96 14.06 0.33
C GLY A 335 23.33 15.08 1.29
N ALA A 336 22.13 14.76 1.75
CA ALA A 336 21.39 15.57 2.71
C ALA A 336 21.65 15.10 4.14
N LEU A 337 22.04 16.01 5.00
CA LEU A 337 22.10 15.77 6.43
C LEU A 337 20.72 15.95 7.03
N VAL A 338 20.08 14.82 7.34
CA VAL A 338 18.73 14.81 7.95
C VAL A 338 18.82 15.14 9.43
N VAL A 339 19.84 14.60 10.08
CA VAL A 339 20.27 14.91 11.46
C VAL A 339 21.79 15.10 11.44
N ASP A 340 22.29 16.06 12.15
CA ASP A 340 23.73 16.27 12.38
C ASP A 340 23.95 16.93 13.74
N ASP A 341 24.08 16.10 14.78
CA ASP A 341 24.28 16.61 16.15
C ASP A 341 25.72 17.05 16.36
N PRO A 342 25.94 18.13 17.11
CA PRO A 342 27.27 18.52 17.50
C PRO A 342 27.93 17.45 18.38
N GLY A 343 29.25 17.34 18.29
CA GLY A 343 30.02 16.42 19.13
C GLY A 343 30.22 15.02 18.56
N MET A 344 29.75 14.74 17.34
CA MET A 344 29.95 13.43 16.68
C MET A 344 31.42 13.03 16.64
N GLU A 345 32.29 13.89 16.12
CA GLU A 345 33.72 13.60 15.98
C GLU A 345 34.41 13.38 17.34
N ALA A 346 34.03 14.18 18.34
CA ALA A 346 34.53 14.02 19.70
C ALA A 346 34.08 12.69 20.33
N ALA A 347 32.84 12.29 20.11
CA ALA A 347 32.30 11.03 20.61
C ALA A 347 33.03 9.81 20.00
N PHE A 348 33.30 9.84 18.69
CA PHE A 348 34.07 8.78 18.03
C PHE A 348 35.54 8.80 18.45
N ALA A 349 36.17 9.97 18.63
CA ALA A 349 37.55 10.09 19.07
C ALA A 349 37.75 9.57 20.52
N ALA A 350 36.77 9.77 21.39
CA ALA A 350 36.79 9.31 22.77
C ALA A 350 36.29 7.87 22.98
N ALA A 351 35.83 7.22 21.92
CA ALA A 351 35.21 5.90 22.01
C ALA A 351 36.21 4.84 22.49
N LYS A 352 35.77 3.98 23.42
CA LYS A 352 36.48 2.78 23.85
C LYS A 352 36.34 1.60 22.90
N LEU A 353 35.21 1.58 22.18
CA LEU A 353 34.88 0.61 21.16
C LEU A 353 34.11 1.34 20.04
N THR A 354 34.43 1.05 18.79
CA THR A 354 33.65 1.49 17.62
C THR A 354 33.35 0.27 16.78
N ILE A 355 32.11 0.16 16.34
CA ILE A 355 31.71 -0.83 15.34
C ILE A 355 31.21 -0.13 14.09
N GLU A 356 31.45 -0.72 12.94
CA GLU A 356 30.97 -0.27 11.64
C GLU A 356 30.51 -1.46 10.84
N ARG A 357 29.35 -1.32 10.16
CA ARG A 357 28.80 -2.38 9.30
C ARG A 357 28.17 -1.77 8.06
N THR A 358 28.22 -2.54 6.99
CA THR A 358 27.55 -2.23 5.72
C THR A 358 26.46 -3.25 5.47
N TYR A 359 25.26 -2.76 5.13
CA TYR A 359 24.11 -3.58 4.75
C TYR A 359 23.65 -3.21 3.35
N THR A 360 23.31 -4.20 2.52
CA THR A 360 22.80 -4.00 1.17
C THR A 360 21.49 -4.76 0.99
N THR A 361 20.59 -4.19 0.18
CA THR A 361 19.37 -4.89 -0.25
C THR A 361 19.32 -4.94 -1.77
N SER A 362 18.71 -5.99 -2.31
CA SER A 362 18.44 -6.13 -3.73
C SER A 362 17.22 -5.31 -4.14
N THR A 363 17.04 -5.17 -5.45
CA THR A 363 15.80 -4.70 -6.08
C THR A 363 14.64 -5.63 -5.73
N VAL A 364 13.47 -5.07 -5.35
CA VAL A 364 12.27 -5.85 -5.02
C VAL A 364 11.08 -5.35 -5.84
N MET A 365 10.37 -6.30 -6.46
CA MET A 365 9.23 -6.07 -7.35
C MET A 365 7.91 -6.04 -6.57
N HIS A 366 6.88 -5.36 -7.10
CA HIS A 366 5.55 -5.32 -6.51
C HIS A 366 4.71 -6.57 -6.82
N PHE A 367 4.76 -7.08 -8.02
CA PHE A 367 4.04 -8.25 -8.55
C PHE A 367 2.61 -8.42 -8.02
N ALA A 368 1.82 -7.31 -7.95
CA ALA A 368 0.41 -7.37 -7.58
C ALA A 368 -0.34 -8.45 -8.39
N LEU A 369 -1.27 -9.19 -7.77
CA LEU A 369 -1.89 -10.36 -8.39
C LEU A 369 -2.64 -10.01 -9.68
N GLU A 370 -3.35 -8.88 -9.69
CA GLU A 370 -3.92 -8.27 -10.89
C GLU A 370 -2.83 -7.44 -11.59
N PRO A 371 -2.38 -7.81 -12.80
CA PRO A 371 -1.48 -6.99 -13.59
C PRO A 371 -2.10 -5.61 -13.88
N VAL A 372 -1.26 -4.60 -14.06
CA VAL A 372 -1.76 -3.24 -14.35
C VAL A 372 -2.57 -3.23 -15.64
N ASN A 373 -3.69 -2.52 -15.58
CA ASN A 373 -4.64 -2.40 -16.68
C ASN A 373 -5.43 -1.09 -16.58
N ALA A 374 -5.97 -0.62 -17.68
CA ALA A 374 -6.92 0.49 -17.71
C ALA A 374 -7.77 0.41 -18.95
N LEU A 375 -9.04 0.81 -18.85
CA LEU A 375 -9.92 1.08 -19.95
C LEU A 375 -10.07 2.60 -20.07
N ALA A 376 -9.86 3.16 -21.25
CA ALA A 376 -9.91 4.59 -21.47
C ALA A 376 -10.71 4.94 -22.73
N PHE A 377 -11.46 6.03 -22.67
CA PHE A 377 -12.26 6.52 -23.81
C PHE A 377 -12.76 7.95 -23.56
N GLU A 378 -13.23 8.58 -24.64
CA GLU A 378 -13.90 9.86 -24.57
C GLU A 378 -15.42 9.68 -24.64
N LYS A 379 -16.16 10.36 -23.77
CA LYS A 379 -17.62 10.36 -23.74
C LYS A 379 -18.14 11.73 -23.31
N ASN A 380 -19.02 12.31 -24.15
CA ASN A 380 -19.68 13.59 -23.86
C ASN A 380 -18.71 14.73 -23.47
N GLY A 381 -17.55 14.79 -24.13
CA GLY A 381 -16.51 15.81 -23.85
C GLY A 381 -15.68 15.57 -22.59
N MET A 382 -15.91 14.50 -21.87
CA MET A 382 -15.10 14.02 -20.76
C MET A 382 -14.24 12.84 -21.22
N PHE A 383 -13.04 12.75 -20.71
CA PHE A 383 -12.17 11.60 -20.91
C PHE A 383 -12.22 10.70 -19.67
N GLU A 384 -12.76 9.51 -19.83
CA GLU A 384 -12.93 8.55 -18.75
C GLU A 384 -11.74 7.55 -18.73
N VAL A 385 -11.17 7.30 -17.55
CA VAL A 385 -10.14 6.30 -17.33
C VAL A 385 -10.60 5.36 -16.20
N HIS A 386 -10.99 4.16 -16.56
CA HIS A 386 -11.50 3.12 -15.68
C HIS A 386 -10.37 2.22 -15.24
N THR A 387 -9.98 2.31 -13.97
CA THR A 387 -8.87 1.52 -13.42
C THR A 387 -8.87 1.51 -11.89
N GLY A 388 -8.18 0.55 -11.29
CA GLY A 388 -7.81 0.62 -9.88
C GLY A 388 -6.53 1.47 -9.72
N ASN A 389 -6.60 2.54 -8.91
CA ASN A 389 -5.47 3.43 -8.66
C ASN A 389 -5.44 3.86 -7.18
N GLN A 390 -4.24 3.99 -6.62
CA GLN A 390 -4.06 4.36 -5.21
C GLN A 390 -4.01 5.87 -4.97
N TRP A 391 -3.80 6.68 -6.02
CA TRP A 391 -3.67 8.13 -5.87
C TRP A 391 -4.16 8.87 -7.11
N GLN A 392 -5.46 8.91 -7.29
CA GLN A 392 -6.10 9.51 -8.46
C GLN A 392 -5.68 10.97 -8.67
N THR A 393 -5.60 11.75 -7.58
CA THR A 393 -5.21 13.17 -7.64
C THR A 393 -3.73 13.39 -8.00
N LEU A 394 -2.86 12.38 -7.92
CA LEU A 394 -1.50 12.42 -8.47
C LEU A 394 -1.47 12.04 -9.95
N ALA A 395 -2.33 11.12 -10.37
CA ALA A 395 -2.37 10.63 -11.75
C ALA A 395 -3.02 11.65 -12.73
N LEU A 396 -4.00 12.44 -12.25
CA LEU A 396 -4.73 13.40 -13.10
C LEU A 396 -3.83 14.41 -13.83
N PRO A 397 -2.85 15.07 -13.21
CA PRO A 397 -1.93 15.97 -13.90
C PRO A 397 -1.13 15.30 -15.03
N TRP A 398 -0.70 14.04 -14.84
CA TRP A 398 0.01 13.28 -15.88
C TRP A 398 -0.90 12.95 -17.05
N LEU A 399 -2.14 12.53 -16.79
CA LEU A 399 -3.17 12.30 -17.79
C LEU A 399 -3.52 13.58 -18.55
N ALA A 400 -3.68 14.69 -17.84
CA ALA A 400 -3.95 16.01 -18.43
C ALA A 400 -2.84 16.42 -19.42
N LYS A 401 -1.59 16.29 -19.00
CA LYS A 401 -0.42 16.58 -19.84
C LYS A 401 -0.37 15.65 -21.07
N ALA A 402 -0.55 14.35 -20.89
CA ALA A 402 -0.51 13.36 -21.97
C ALA A 402 -1.64 13.57 -23.00
N LEU A 403 -2.84 13.87 -22.52
CA LEU A 403 -4.01 14.09 -23.37
C LEU A 403 -4.06 15.49 -23.99
N GLY A 404 -3.31 16.47 -23.45
CA GLY A 404 -3.40 17.88 -23.83
C GLY A 404 -4.74 18.50 -23.42
N ARG A 405 -5.25 18.16 -22.23
CA ARG A 405 -6.53 18.60 -21.68
C ARG A 405 -6.37 19.16 -20.28
N SER A 406 -7.33 19.95 -19.80
CA SER A 406 -7.42 20.32 -18.39
C SER A 406 -7.94 19.15 -17.54
N GLU A 407 -7.54 19.10 -16.26
CA GLU A 407 -7.90 18.02 -15.34
C GLU A 407 -9.42 17.89 -15.12
N ASP A 408 -10.17 19.00 -15.18
CA ASP A 408 -11.64 19.02 -15.06
C ASP A 408 -12.37 18.32 -16.21
N LYS A 409 -11.67 17.99 -17.30
CA LYS A 409 -12.15 17.21 -18.44
C LYS A 409 -11.74 15.74 -18.41
N ILE A 410 -11.20 15.29 -17.27
CA ILE A 410 -10.76 13.91 -17.07
C ILE A 410 -11.39 13.38 -15.79
N VAL A 411 -11.92 12.16 -15.85
CA VAL A 411 -12.40 11.44 -14.66
C VAL A 411 -11.75 10.08 -14.58
N MET A 412 -11.19 9.75 -13.42
CA MET A 412 -10.77 8.40 -13.09
C MET A 412 -11.92 7.70 -12.39
N VAL A 413 -12.49 6.69 -13.04
CA VAL A 413 -13.55 5.84 -12.51
C VAL A 413 -12.91 4.73 -11.68
N THR A 414 -13.32 4.65 -10.43
CA THR A 414 -12.65 3.83 -9.42
C THR A 414 -13.13 2.39 -9.44
N TYR A 415 -12.18 1.46 -9.50
CA TYR A 415 -12.37 0.02 -9.37
C TYR A 415 -11.61 -0.53 -8.17
N LEU A 416 -11.98 -1.72 -7.71
CA LEU A 416 -11.17 -2.49 -6.77
C LEU A 416 -9.84 -2.87 -7.41
N LEU A 417 -8.81 -3.02 -6.59
CA LEU A 417 -7.48 -3.41 -7.03
C LEU A 417 -7.17 -4.83 -6.56
N GLY A 418 -6.72 -5.67 -7.48
CA GLY A 418 -6.17 -7.00 -7.15
C GLY A 418 -4.75 -6.93 -6.61
N GLY A 419 -4.56 -6.10 -5.58
CA GLY A 419 -3.29 -5.72 -5.00
C GLY A 419 -2.79 -4.36 -5.48
N GLY A 420 -1.96 -3.73 -4.68
CA GLY A 420 -1.38 -2.41 -5.01
C GLY A 420 0.04 -2.29 -4.49
N PHE A 421 0.19 -2.33 -3.18
CA PHE A 421 1.47 -2.33 -2.45
C PHE A 421 2.38 -1.12 -2.72
N GLY A 422 1.86 -0.09 -3.39
CA GLY A 422 2.61 1.05 -3.87
C GLY A 422 2.70 1.13 -5.41
N ARG A 423 2.61 0.00 -6.13
CA ARG A 423 2.69 -0.05 -7.60
C ARG A 423 1.70 0.89 -8.31
N ARG A 424 0.55 1.10 -7.71
CA ARG A 424 -0.55 1.85 -8.33
C ARG A 424 -0.71 3.27 -7.80
N LEU A 425 0.33 3.82 -7.15
CA LEU A 425 0.30 5.18 -6.62
C LEU A 425 0.42 6.24 -7.72
N ASP A 426 1.34 6.09 -8.66
CA ASP A 426 1.62 7.11 -9.65
C ASP A 426 0.72 7.08 -10.90
N GLY A 427 0.08 5.96 -11.18
CA GLY A 427 -0.82 5.84 -12.31
C GLY A 427 -0.16 5.82 -13.69
N ASP A 428 1.14 5.55 -13.76
CA ASP A 428 1.94 5.53 -14.99
C ASP A 428 1.39 4.60 -16.09
N TYR A 429 0.69 3.53 -15.69
CA TYR A 429 0.01 2.59 -16.60
C TYR A 429 -1.33 3.13 -17.16
N ALA A 430 -1.91 4.14 -16.54
CA ALA A 430 -3.13 4.77 -17.05
C ALA A 430 -2.85 5.68 -18.25
N VAL A 431 -1.68 6.30 -18.29
CA VAL A 431 -1.25 7.19 -19.38
C VAL A 431 -1.19 6.46 -20.72
N PRO A 432 -0.48 5.34 -20.92
CA PRO A 432 -0.46 4.64 -22.20
C PRO A 432 -1.84 4.13 -22.64
N ALA A 433 -2.71 3.72 -21.70
CA ALA A 433 -4.08 3.35 -22.04
C ALA A 433 -4.90 4.55 -22.57
N ALA A 434 -4.75 5.72 -21.95
CA ALA A 434 -5.40 6.94 -22.39
C ALA A 434 -4.91 7.41 -23.77
N LEU A 435 -3.60 7.38 -24.00
CA LEU A 435 -3.00 7.70 -25.29
C LEU A 435 -3.42 6.70 -26.37
N ALA A 436 -3.51 5.42 -26.05
CA ALA A 436 -3.98 4.39 -26.97
C ALA A 436 -5.43 4.66 -27.42
N ALA A 437 -6.31 5.02 -26.50
CA ALA A 437 -7.70 5.36 -26.81
C ALA A 437 -7.79 6.64 -27.65
N LYS A 438 -7.01 7.67 -27.31
CA LYS A 438 -6.92 8.92 -28.07
C LYS A 438 -6.46 8.67 -29.52
N ALA A 439 -5.45 7.82 -29.70
CA ALA A 439 -4.87 7.53 -31.01
C ALA A 439 -5.84 6.87 -31.99
N VAL A 440 -6.75 6.02 -31.49
CA VAL A 440 -7.71 5.28 -32.35
C VAL A 440 -9.12 5.82 -32.28
N GLY A 441 -9.41 6.79 -31.41
CA GLY A 441 -10.75 7.40 -31.26
C GLY A 441 -11.83 6.39 -30.83
N LYS A 442 -11.46 5.33 -30.13
CA LYS A 442 -12.35 4.27 -29.62
C LYS A 442 -12.03 3.94 -28.16
N PRO A 443 -12.97 3.34 -27.44
CA PRO A 443 -12.66 2.78 -26.12
C PRO A 443 -11.58 1.69 -26.24
N VAL A 444 -10.49 1.82 -25.46
CA VAL A 444 -9.37 0.87 -25.46
C VAL A 444 -9.16 0.30 -24.07
N LYS A 445 -9.25 -1.02 -23.97
CA LYS A 445 -8.88 -1.78 -22.79
C LYS A 445 -7.43 -2.25 -22.92
N MET A 446 -6.51 -1.55 -22.26
CA MET A 446 -5.14 -2.00 -22.15
C MET A 446 -4.99 -2.98 -20.99
N VAL A 447 -4.38 -4.14 -21.25
CA VAL A 447 -4.06 -5.13 -20.22
C VAL A 447 -2.62 -5.59 -20.39
N CYS A 448 -1.81 -5.45 -19.36
CA CYS A 448 -0.48 -6.00 -19.30
C CYS A 448 -0.51 -7.49 -18.95
N THR A 449 0.37 -8.29 -19.54
CA THR A 449 0.67 -9.62 -19.01
C THR A 449 1.49 -9.49 -17.72
N ARG A 450 1.70 -10.58 -16.99
CA ARG A 450 2.60 -10.57 -15.83
C ARG A 450 4.00 -10.08 -16.22
N SER A 451 4.51 -10.54 -17.36
CA SER A 451 5.82 -10.14 -17.85
C SER A 451 5.90 -8.66 -18.22
N ASP A 452 4.84 -8.12 -18.84
CA ASP A 452 4.78 -6.69 -19.18
C ASP A 452 4.74 -5.84 -17.88
N ASP A 453 3.94 -6.25 -16.91
CA ASP A 453 3.77 -5.56 -15.61
C ASP A 453 5.08 -5.53 -14.82
N MET A 454 5.77 -6.67 -14.69
CA MET A 454 7.04 -6.75 -13.96
C MET A 454 8.18 -6.02 -14.69
N ARG A 455 8.24 -6.08 -16.01
CA ARG A 455 9.24 -5.32 -16.78
C ARG A 455 9.07 -3.81 -16.66
N PHE A 456 7.85 -3.36 -16.48
CA PHE A 456 7.50 -1.95 -16.35
C PHE A 456 7.20 -1.55 -14.90
N ASP A 457 7.58 -2.35 -13.93
CA ASP A 457 7.39 -2.01 -12.52
C ASP A 457 8.15 -0.73 -12.13
N CYS A 458 7.71 -0.12 -11.07
CA CYS A 458 8.45 0.88 -10.31
C CYS A 458 8.98 0.20 -9.04
N PRO A 459 10.07 -0.58 -9.14
CA PRO A 459 10.49 -1.44 -8.05
C PRO A 459 11.09 -0.65 -6.89
N ARG A 460 11.15 -1.26 -5.71
CA ARG A 460 12.01 -0.75 -4.65
C ARG A 460 13.46 -0.84 -5.10
N SER A 461 14.14 0.31 -5.12
CA SER A 461 15.55 0.39 -5.49
C SER A 461 16.42 -0.51 -4.60
N PRO A 462 17.51 -1.08 -5.14
CA PRO A 462 18.57 -1.61 -4.31
C PRO A 462 19.12 -0.50 -3.43
N SER A 463 19.62 -0.87 -2.26
CA SER A 463 20.14 0.10 -1.30
C SER A 463 21.46 -0.34 -0.68
N MET A 464 22.21 0.63 -0.18
CA MET A 464 23.39 0.42 0.66
C MET A 464 23.28 1.33 1.88
N GLN A 465 23.59 0.79 3.04
CA GLN A 465 23.63 1.50 4.30
C GLN A 465 24.94 1.22 5.02
N VAL A 466 25.53 2.27 5.60
CA VAL A 466 26.67 2.16 6.51
C VAL A 466 26.24 2.73 7.85
N LEU A 467 26.38 1.91 8.88
CA LEU A 467 26.09 2.29 10.26
C LEU A 467 27.38 2.20 11.10
N ARG A 468 27.62 3.21 11.94
CA ARG A 468 28.72 3.24 12.89
C ARG A 468 28.22 3.63 14.27
N MET A 469 28.70 2.96 15.30
CA MET A 469 28.34 3.26 16.69
C MET A 469 29.57 3.37 17.55
N ALA A 470 29.60 4.40 18.38
CA ALA A 470 30.64 4.65 19.37
C ALA A 470 30.15 4.27 20.76
N PHE A 471 30.99 3.54 21.50
CA PHE A 471 30.78 3.18 22.89
C PHE A 471 31.81 3.85 23.78
N GLY A 472 31.35 4.56 24.80
CA GLY A 472 32.17 5.15 25.83
C GLY A 472 32.42 4.18 27.00
N GLU A 473 32.76 4.73 28.18
CA GLU A 473 32.98 3.95 29.37
C GLU A 473 31.75 3.17 29.81
N GLY A 474 31.94 1.96 30.32
CA GLY A 474 30.85 1.07 30.74
C GLY A 474 29.96 0.56 29.64
N GLY A 475 30.40 0.66 28.37
CA GLY A 475 29.62 0.21 27.23
C GLY A 475 28.42 1.12 26.90
N LYS A 476 28.43 2.38 27.36
CA LYS A 476 27.39 3.37 27.01
C LYS A 476 27.53 3.81 25.57
N VAL A 477 26.44 3.77 24.81
CA VAL A 477 26.39 4.31 23.45
C VAL A 477 26.50 5.82 23.51
N THR A 478 27.44 6.42 22.75
CA THR A 478 27.73 7.84 22.76
C THR A 478 27.49 8.53 21.43
N ALA A 479 27.51 7.76 20.31
CA ALA A 479 27.15 8.28 19.00
C ALA A 479 26.69 7.17 18.06
N LEU A 480 25.80 7.54 17.10
CA LEU A 480 25.34 6.71 15.99
C LEU A 480 25.41 7.51 14.68
N GLU A 481 26.13 7.01 13.69
CA GLU A 481 26.04 7.42 12.30
C GLU A 481 25.24 6.40 11.49
N HIS A 482 24.40 6.90 10.57
CA HIS A 482 23.67 6.11 9.63
C HIS A 482 23.64 6.81 8.26
N HIS A 483 24.34 6.27 7.30
CA HIS A 483 24.38 6.75 5.92
C HIS A 483 23.61 5.77 5.04
N ALA A 484 22.63 6.25 4.27
CA ALA A 484 21.77 5.41 3.46
C ALA A 484 21.67 5.94 2.02
N ALA A 485 22.05 5.10 1.06
CA ALA A 485 22.01 5.37 -0.38
C ALA A 485 21.01 4.45 -1.08
N ALA A 486 20.04 5.02 -1.80
CA ALA A 486 19.06 4.31 -2.61
C ALA A 486 18.52 5.22 -3.72
N GLY A 487 17.82 4.66 -4.70
CA GLY A 487 16.98 5.46 -5.60
C GLY A 487 15.81 6.09 -4.84
N TRP A 488 15.45 7.32 -5.22
CA TRP A 488 14.44 8.11 -4.53
C TRP A 488 13.11 8.15 -5.28
N PRO A 489 12.06 7.43 -4.81
CA PRO A 489 10.76 7.42 -5.47
C PRO A 489 10.07 8.78 -5.48
N THR A 490 10.19 9.57 -4.39
CA THR A 490 9.54 10.88 -4.28
C THR A 490 10.12 11.89 -5.27
N LEU A 491 11.42 11.81 -5.56
CA LEU A 491 12.06 12.66 -6.57
C LEU A 491 11.41 12.48 -7.97
N ALA A 492 11.05 11.25 -8.31
CA ALA A 492 10.43 10.94 -9.60
C ALA A 492 8.92 11.26 -9.66
N MET A 493 8.21 11.07 -8.55
CA MET A 493 6.75 11.04 -8.54
C MET A 493 6.09 12.25 -7.87
N ALA A 494 6.72 12.83 -6.83
CA ALA A 494 6.15 13.92 -6.05
C ALA A 494 7.25 14.82 -5.46
N PRO A 495 8.10 15.45 -6.28
CA PRO A 495 9.29 16.21 -5.80
C PRO A 495 8.94 17.37 -4.86
N SER A 496 7.71 17.90 -4.91
CA SER A 496 7.23 18.92 -4.00
C SER A 496 7.11 18.46 -2.54
N PHE A 497 7.12 17.15 -2.29
CA PHE A 497 7.07 16.59 -0.94
C PHE A 497 8.45 16.39 -0.30
N MET A 498 9.51 16.73 -1.02
CA MET A 498 10.87 16.59 -0.50
C MET A 498 11.23 17.73 0.46
N PRO A 499 11.45 17.46 1.75
CA PRO A 499 11.96 18.44 2.70
C PRO A 499 13.45 18.69 2.47
N LYS A 500 14.00 19.68 3.19
CA LYS A 500 15.43 19.95 3.21
C LYS A 500 16.04 19.43 4.51
N GLY A 501 17.22 18.85 4.41
CA GLY A 501 18.06 18.53 5.56
C GLY A 501 18.61 19.77 6.26
N VAL A 502 19.30 19.59 7.38
CA VAL A 502 19.91 20.68 8.16
C VAL A 502 20.99 21.44 7.38
N ASN A 503 21.57 20.80 6.35
CA ASN A 503 22.50 21.44 5.42
C ASN A 503 21.81 22.09 4.20
N GLY A 504 20.48 22.20 4.19
CA GLY A 504 19.70 22.82 3.11
C GLY A 504 19.51 21.97 1.85
N VAL A 505 20.07 20.75 1.80
CA VAL A 505 19.95 19.82 0.66
C VAL A 505 18.61 19.10 0.72
N PRO A 506 17.82 19.05 -0.38
CA PRO A 506 16.59 18.29 -0.42
C PRO A 506 16.85 16.78 -0.26
N PHE A 507 15.92 16.06 0.37
CA PHE A 507 15.97 14.60 0.48
C PHE A 507 14.60 13.96 0.37
N ASP A 508 14.59 12.69 0.00
CA ASP A 508 13.37 11.89 0.00
C ASP A 508 13.10 11.35 1.41
N PRO A 509 12.07 11.85 2.12
CA PRO A 509 11.78 11.40 3.47
C PRO A 509 11.40 9.91 3.50
N TYR A 510 10.76 9.42 2.44
CA TYR A 510 10.34 8.03 2.34
C TYR A 510 11.47 7.05 2.00
N ALA A 511 12.66 7.54 1.67
CA ALA A 511 13.85 6.73 1.46
C ALA A 511 14.73 6.60 2.71
N ILE A 512 14.44 7.34 3.80
CA ILE A 512 15.24 7.35 5.03
C ILE A 512 14.42 7.08 6.30
N HIS A 513 13.09 6.97 6.19
CA HIS A 513 12.23 6.67 7.33
C HIS A 513 12.72 5.42 8.08
N GLY A 514 12.79 5.52 9.39
CA GLY A 514 13.29 4.49 10.29
C GLY A 514 14.70 4.74 10.82
N ALA A 515 15.53 5.51 10.11
CA ALA A 515 16.88 5.85 10.59
C ALA A 515 16.86 6.80 11.79
N ASP A 516 15.89 7.73 11.84
CA ASP A 516 15.66 8.61 12.99
C ASP A 516 14.88 7.83 14.08
N CYS A 517 15.58 6.97 14.78
CA CYS A 517 15.03 5.98 15.72
C CYS A 517 14.65 6.59 17.09
N TRP A 518 13.97 5.78 17.91
CA TRP A 518 13.57 6.12 19.28
C TRP A 518 14.64 5.79 20.33
N TYR A 519 15.76 5.20 19.90
CA TYR A 519 16.85 4.84 20.79
C TYR A 519 17.61 6.08 21.28
N THR A 520 18.01 6.08 22.54
CA THR A 520 18.96 7.05 23.11
C THR A 520 20.38 6.64 22.75
N VAL A 521 20.89 7.20 21.67
CA VAL A 521 22.19 6.83 21.08
C VAL A 521 23.28 7.89 21.23
N GLY A 522 23.05 8.93 22.05
CA GLY A 522 23.96 10.07 22.15
C GLY A 522 23.87 10.99 20.94
N ALA A 523 25.00 11.46 20.43
CA ALA A 523 25.02 12.25 19.19
C ALA A 523 24.63 11.41 17.99
N GLN A 524 23.85 11.98 17.08
CA GLN A 524 23.34 11.26 15.90
C GLN A 524 23.66 12.03 14.61
N ARG A 525 24.12 11.30 13.59
CA ARG A 525 24.25 11.80 12.22
C ARG A 525 23.52 10.88 11.26
N LEU A 526 22.52 11.42 10.56
CA LEU A 526 21.77 10.73 9.52
C LEU A 526 22.02 11.40 8.19
N ARG A 527 22.47 10.65 7.18
CA ARG A 527 22.75 11.16 5.86
C ARG A 527 21.98 10.36 4.80
N ALA A 528 21.11 11.04 4.06
CA ALA A 528 20.37 10.50 2.94
C ALA A 528 21.08 10.83 1.63
N LEU A 529 21.32 9.79 0.80
CA LEU A 529 22.05 9.89 -0.46
C LEU A 529 21.19 9.38 -1.59
N CYS A 530 20.96 10.22 -2.60
CA CYS A 530 20.24 9.80 -3.80
C CYS A 530 21.18 8.99 -4.68
N ASN A 531 20.85 7.72 -4.90
CA ASN A 531 21.44 6.97 -6.00
C ASN A 531 20.80 7.46 -7.30
N ASP A 532 21.29 8.59 -7.82
CA ASP A 532 20.76 9.25 -9.02
C ASP A 532 20.92 8.40 -10.27
N LEU A 533 21.88 7.47 -10.28
CA LEU A 533 22.01 6.49 -11.34
C LEU A 533 20.79 5.57 -11.40
N ALA A 534 20.25 5.15 -10.25
CA ALA A 534 18.99 4.40 -10.18
C ALA A 534 17.82 5.23 -10.73
N ASN A 535 17.68 6.49 -10.31
CA ASN A 535 16.61 7.37 -10.77
C ASN A 535 16.65 7.67 -12.29
N ARG A 536 17.84 7.65 -12.90
CA ARG A 536 18.03 7.84 -14.36
C ARG A 536 17.88 6.57 -15.17
N SER A 537 17.97 5.39 -14.53
CA SER A 537 17.95 4.10 -15.23
C SER A 537 16.56 3.45 -15.19
N PHE A 538 15.92 3.49 -14.05
CA PHE A 538 14.54 3.04 -13.87
C PHE A 538 13.79 4.03 -12.95
N ARG A 539 12.49 3.81 -12.76
CA ARG A 539 11.67 4.65 -11.88
C ARG A 539 11.52 3.97 -10.52
N PRO A 540 12.32 4.35 -9.50
CA PRO A 540 12.13 3.81 -8.16
C PRO A 540 10.71 4.09 -7.65
N GLY A 541 10.09 3.11 -7.01
CA GLY A 541 8.72 3.19 -6.53
C GLY A 541 8.60 3.02 -5.01
N TRP A 542 7.42 3.35 -4.52
CA TRP A 542 7.05 3.16 -3.13
C TRP A 542 6.54 1.74 -2.90
N LEU A 543 7.41 0.81 -2.58
CA LEU A 543 6.99 -0.52 -2.14
C LEU A 543 6.46 -0.44 -0.70
N ARG A 544 5.48 -1.26 -0.34
CA ARG A 544 4.92 -1.42 1.01
C ARG A 544 6.00 -1.27 2.09
N SER A 545 5.79 -0.39 3.09
CA SER A 545 6.72 0.07 4.11
C SER A 545 7.80 1.09 3.66
N VAL A 546 7.99 1.32 2.38
CA VAL A 546 8.91 2.30 1.78
C VAL A 546 10.30 2.22 2.42
N GLY A 547 10.86 3.35 2.91
CA GLY A 547 12.17 3.40 3.57
C GLY A 547 12.26 2.50 4.80
N SER A 548 11.23 2.49 5.65
CA SER A 548 11.22 1.66 6.86
C SER A 548 11.45 0.16 6.58
N GLY A 549 11.05 -0.32 5.41
CA GLY A 549 11.21 -1.73 5.03
C GLY A 549 12.66 -2.19 4.86
N TRP A 550 13.58 -1.29 4.53
CA TRP A 550 15.00 -1.62 4.37
C TRP A 550 15.90 -0.87 5.34
N VAL A 551 15.55 0.36 5.71
CA VAL A 551 16.31 1.16 6.68
C VAL A 551 16.27 0.53 8.05
N ASN A 552 15.07 0.14 8.53
CA ASN A 552 14.93 -0.53 9.83
C ASN A 552 15.54 -1.94 9.84
N TRP A 553 15.51 -2.66 8.72
CA TRP A 553 16.21 -3.93 8.62
C TRP A 553 17.71 -3.76 8.88
N GLY A 554 18.37 -2.79 8.26
CA GLY A 554 19.78 -2.49 8.50
C GLY A 554 20.03 -2.03 9.92
N LEU A 555 19.22 -1.11 10.44
CA LEU A 555 19.35 -0.60 11.81
C LEU A 555 19.19 -1.73 12.84
N GLU A 556 18.15 -2.56 12.73
CA GLU A 556 17.88 -3.61 13.72
C GLU A 556 18.89 -4.76 13.65
N SER A 557 19.38 -5.08 12.45
CA SER A 557 20.51 -6.01 12.30
C SER A 557 21.78 -5.46 12.97
N PHE A 558 22.04 -4.16 12.78
CA PHE A 558 23.17 -3.49 13.41
C PHE A 558 23.03 -3.44 14.94
N MET A 559 21.82 -3.26 15.48
CA MET A 559 21.57 -3.28 16.92
C MET A 559 21.86 -4.64 17.55
N ASP A 560 21.64 -5.76 16.84
CA ASP A 560 22.05 -7.09 17.31
C ASP A 560 23.57 -7.24 17.37
N GLU A 561 24.27 -6.78 16.33
CA GLU A 561 25.73 -6.80 16.30
C GLU A 561 26.34 -5.85 17.36
N ALA A 562 25.71 -4.70 17.58
CA ALA A 562 26.10 -3.76 18.64
C ALA A 562 25.92 -4.36 20.04
N ALA A 563 24.80 -5.05 20.27
CA ALA A 563 24.56 -5.76 21.53
C ALA A 563 25.60 -6.85 21.76
N HIS A 564 25.90 -7.64 20.73
CA HIS A 564 26.94 -8.68 20.79
C HIS A 564 28.32 -8.09 21.08
N ALA A 565 28.72 -7.02 20.40
CA ALA A 565 29.99 -6.34 20.62
C ALA A 565 30.11 -5.74 22.04
N ALA A 566 29.00 -5.30 22.62
CA ALA A 566 28.92 -4.81 23.98
C ALA A 566 28.81 -5.95 25.04
N GLY A 567 28.69 -7.19 24.63
CA GLY A 567 28.50 -8.35 25.53
C GLY A 567 27.17 -8.33 26.29
N VAL A 568 26.10 -7.76 25.65
CA VAL A 568 24.81 -7.56 26.27
C VAL A 568 23.74 -8.33 25.46
N ASP A 569 22.75 -8.90 26.17
CA ASP A 569 21.60 -9.52 25.55
C ASP A 569 20.88 -8.53 24.59
N PRO A 570 20.47 -8.94 23.37
CA PRO A 570 19.88 -8.04 22.39
C PRO A 570 18.60 -7.34 22.84
N VAL A 571 17.74 -8.00 23.62
CA VAL A 571 16.53 -7.39 24.21
C VAL A 571 16.93 -6.37 25.29
N ALA A 572 17.81 -6.77 26.21
CA ALA A 572 18.28 -5.89 27.27
C ALA A 572 19.01 -4.67 26.71
N PHE A 573 19.82 -4.81 25.65
CA PHE A 573 20.51 -3.72 24.98
C PHE A 573 19.52 -2.68 24.44
N ARG A 574 18.52 -3.11 23.69
CA ARG A 574 17.49 -2.21 23.14
C ARG A 574 16.67 -1.53 24.24
N LEU A 575 16.28 -2.27 25.28
CA LEU A 575 15.51 -1.70 26.41
C LEU A 575 16.29 -0.62 27.16
N ARG A 576 17.62 -0.77 27.30
CA ARG A 576 18.46 0.29 27.87
C ARG A 576 18.45 1.57 27.04
N LEU A 577 18.36 1.45 25.72
CA LEU A 577 18.35 2.58 24.80
C LEU A 577 16.96 3.17 24.59
N LEU A 578 15.89 2.48 25.01
CA LEU A 578 14.52 2.96 24.96
C LEU A 578 14.06 3.58 26.28
N ASP A 579 14.97 4.30 26.94
CA ASP A 579 14.77 4.90 28.26
C ASP A 579 13.93 6.18 28.25
N GLY A 580 13.59 6.68 27.07
CA GLY A 580 12.82 7.91 26.90
C GLY A 580 13.60 9.22 27.02
N ALA A 581 14.93 9.14 27.10
CA ALA A 581 15.80 10.31 27.20
C ALA A 581 16.39 10.78 25.87
N GLY A 582 16.28 9.98 24.81
CA GLY A 582 16.82 10.31 23.48
C GLY A 582 16.10 11.43 22.77
N ARG A 583 16.66 11.87 21.64
CA ARG A 583 16.13 12.90 20.73
C ARG A 583 14.65 12.70 20.42
N ASN A 584 14.24 11.49 20.20
CA ASN A 584 12.90 11.11 19.74
C ASN A 584 12.06 10.43 20.82
N ALA A 585 12.39 10.66 22.08
CA ALA A 585 11.79 9.95 23.22
C ALA A 585 10.30 10.25 23.47
N GLY A 586 9.64 10.97 22.62
CA GLY A 586 8.22 11.29 22.74
C GLY A 586 7.91 12.79 22.61
N GLY A 587 8.88 13.61 22.18
CA GLY A 587 8.68 15.02 21.88
C GLY A 587 7.91 15.28 20.57
N PRO A 588 7.32 16.48 20.35
CA PRO A 588 6.62 16.81 19.11
C PRO A 588 7.53 16.69 17.86
N PRO A 589 7.00 16.31 16.71
CA PRO A 589 5.62 15.89 16.37
C PRO A 589 5.34 14.43 16.73
N SER A 590 5.93 13.96 17.78
CA SER A 590 6.01 12.58 18.12
C SER A 590 4.69 11.99 18.53
N ALA A 591 4.64 10.75 18.34
CA ALA A 591 3.67 9.93 19.01
C ALA A 591 3.86 9.97 20.51
N ILE A 592 2.78 10.12 21.19
CA ILE A 592 2.72 10.08 22.64
C ILE A 592 3.41 8.82 23.16
N GLY A 593 4.47 8.97 23.95
CA GLY A 593 5.18 7.89 24.59
C GLY A 593 6.08 7.03 23.71
N GLY A 594 6.63 7.56 22.60
CA GLY A 594 7.37 6.85 21.56
C GLY A 594 8.30 5.75 22.03
N ALA A 595 9.41 6.08 22.68
CA ALA A 595 10.39 5.09 23.17
C ALA A 595 9.77 4.11 24.16
N HIS A 596 8.93 4.57 25.10
CA HIS A 596 8.29 3.69 26.08
C HIS A 596 7.28 2.73 25.46
N ARG A 597 6.55 3.14 24.44
CA ARG A 597 5.63 2.25 23.71
C ARG A 597 6.39 1.21 22.89
N GLN A 598 7.51 1.59 22.27
CA GLN A 598 8.40 0.64 21.61
C GLN A 598 9.02 -0.36 22.62
N ALA A 599 9.48 0.11 23.76
CA ALA A 599 9.96 -0.75 24.85
C ALA A 599 8.87 -1.71 25.36
N ALA A 600 7.61 -1.25 25.44
CA ALA A 600 6.50 -2.06 25.87
C ALA A 600 6.19 -3.22 24.90
N VAL A 601 6.16 -2.98 23.59
CA VAL A 601 5.96 -4.06 22.61
C VAL A 601 7.13 -5.03 22.58
N LEU A 602 8.37 -4.54 22.73
CA LEU A 602 9.58 -5.37 22.83
C LEU A 602 9.57 -6.25 24.09
N SER A 603 9.30 -5.67 25.24
CA SER A 603 9.20 -6.43 26.50
C SER A 603 8.10 -7.47 26.43
N ARG A 604 6.97 -7.13 25.84
CA ARG A 604 5.84 -8.05 25.74
C ARG A 604 6.09 -9.22 24.80
N VAL A 605 6.76 -9.00 23.65
CA VAL A 605 7.10 -10.10 22.74
C VAL A 605 8.15 -11.02 23.39
N ALA A 606 9.16 -10.46 24.06
CA ALA A 606 10.16 -11.24 24.79
C ALA A 606 9.54 -12.11 25.90
N GLN A 607 8.64 -11.54 26.69
CA GLN A 607 7.89 -12.28 27.72
C GLN A 607 7.07 -13.43 27.09
N LYS A 608 6.40 -13.15 25.95
CA LYS A 608 5.52 -14.13 25.32
C LYS A 608 6.25 -15.35 24.77
N VAL A 609 7.47 -15.18 24.29
CA VAL A 609 8.28 -16.28 23.77
C VAL A 609 9.13 -16.97 24.83
N GLY A 610 9.16 -16.42 26.06
CA GLY A 610 10.06 -16.90 27.11
C GLY A 610 11.51 -16.63 26.72
N TRP A 611 11.86 -15.37 26.44
CA TRP A 611 13.23 -14.96 26.06
C TRP A 611 14.19 -15.21 27.23
N SER A 612 14.71 -16.43 27.30
CA SER A 612 15.61 -16.87 28.37
C SER A 612 16.96 -17.35 27.86
N GLY A 613 17.14 -17.40 26.56
CA GLY A 613 18.35 -17.90 25.93
C GLY A 613 18.45 -19.43 25.80
N ASP A 614 17.67 -20.21 26.53
CA ASP A 614 17.69 -21.67 26.43
C ASP A 614 16.86 -22.15 25.22
N THR A 615 17.55 -22.39 24.12
CA THR A 615 16.97 -22.99 22.94
C THR A 615 17.56 -24.37 22.66
N PRO A 616 16.83 -25.30 22.04
CA PRO A 616 17.39 -26.57 21.61
C PRO A 616 18.59 -26.35 20.68
N LYS A 617 19.48 -27.34 20.64
CA LYS A 617 20.61 -27.33 19.71
C LYS A 617 20.13 -26.98 18.29
N ASP A 618 20.88 -26.13 17.60
CA ASP A 618 20.63 -25.66 16.24
C ASP A 618 19.34 -24.82 16.07
N VAL A 619 18.74 -24.38 17.17
CA VAL A 619 17.62 -23.43 17.19
C VAL A 619 18.08 -22.12 17.82
N GLY A 620 17.71 -20.99 17.20
CA GLY A 620 17.98 -19.65 17.71
C GLY A 620 16.73 -18.79 17.75
N LEU A 621 16.79 -17.73 18.55
CA LEU A 621 15.82 -16.65 18.57
C LEU A 621 16.47 -15.36 18.06
N GLY A 622 15.83 -14.66 17.12
CA GLY A 622 16.21 -13.33 16.71
C GLY A 622 15.10 -12.34 17.06
N VAL A 623 15.46 -11.12 17.44
CA VAL A 623 14.50 -10.08 17.82
C VAL A 623 14.74 -8.81 17.01
N ALA A 624 13.64 -8.15 16.61
CA ALA A 624 13.67 -6.82 16.04
C ALA A 624 12.45 -6.03 16.53
N THR A 625 12.60 -4.71 16.60
CA THR A 625 11.50 -3.79 16.92
C THR A 625 11.59 -2.54 16.07
N THR A 626 10.45 -2.02 15.66
CA THR A 626 10.39 -0.84 14.82
C THR A 626 9.10 -0.05 15.07
N PHE A 627 8.98 1.08 14.40
CA PHE A 627 7.78 1.90 14.41
C PHE A 627 7.31 2.18 12.98
N GLY A 628 6.05 2.62 12.83
CA GLY A 628 5.52 3.06 11.55
C GLY A 628 6.31 4.25 11.01
N GLN A 629 6.27 4.43 9.69
CA GLN A 629 7.08 5.41 8.98
C GLN A 629 6.77 6.86 9.35
N GLU A 630 5.59 7.16 9.88
CA GLU A 630 5.15 8.52 10.21
C GLU A 630 5.12 8.71 11.73
N ARG A 631 5.76 9.80 12.20
CA ARG A 631 5.88 10.06 13.64
C ARG A 631 4.62 10.59 14.30
N ASP A 632 3.76 11.24 13.55
CA ASP A 632 2.50 11.81 14.05
C ASP A 632 1.35 10.78 14.12
N MET A 633 1.53 9.61 13.50
CA MET A 633 0.60 8.48 13.57
C MET A 633 1.33 7.15 13.78
N PRO A 634 2.18 7.00 14.77
CA PRO A 634 3.06 5.85 14.88
C PRO A 634 2.30 4.58 15.25
N THR A 635 2.86 3.49 14.74
CA THR A 635 2.54 2.11 15.13
C THR A 635 3.83 1.47 15.55
N TRP A 636 3.88 0.86 16.73
CA TRP A 636 5.06 0.14 17.20
C TRP A 636 4.84 -1.36 17.05
N VAL A 637 5.89 -2.04 16.62
CA VAL A 637 5.89 -3.50 16.48
C VAL A 637 7.19 -4.08 16.99
N ALA A 638 7.10 -5.23 17.63
CA ALA A 638 8.25 -6.08 17.91
C ALA A 638 7.96 -7.49 17.43
N CYS A 639 8.98 -8.12 16.86
CA CYS A 639 8.92 -9.48 16.34
C CYS A 639 10.04 -10.32 16.92
N VAL A 640 9.72 -11.56 17.31
CA VAL A 640 10.71 -12.61 17.57
C VAL A 640 10.53 -13.71 16.55
N ALA A 641 11.62 -14.01 15.85
CA ALA A 641 11.73 -15.15 14.95
C ALA A 641 12.42 -16.31 15.67
N ARG A 642 11.78 -17.49 15.65
CA ARG A 642 12.40 -18.75 16.05
C ARG A 642 12.87 -19.46 14.79
N VAL A 643 14.17 -19.70 14.68
CA VAL A 643 14.79 -20.28 13.50
C VAL A 643 15.57 -21.54 13.87
N ARG A 644 15.59 -22.49 12.93
CA ARG A 644 16.43 -23.69 12.99
C ARG A 644 17.45 -23.62 11.85
N VAL A 645 18.67 -23.95 12.15
CA VAL A 645 19.77 -24.03 11.18
C VAL A 645 20.19 -25.48 11.03
N ASP A 646 20.10 -25.99 9.83
CA ASP A 646 20.76 -27.26 9.47
C ASP A 646 22.25 -26.97 9.24
N ARG A 647 23.08 -27.41 10.14
CA ARG A 647 24.52 -27.10 10.07
C ARG A 647 25.26 -27.80 8.94
N ALA A 648 24.72 -28.88 8.41
CA ALA A 648 25.34 -29.60 7.30
C ALA A 648 25.12 -28.87 5.97
N SER A 649 23.92 -28.35 5.75
CA SER A 649 23.53 -27.66 4.51
C SER A 649 23.57 -26.13 4.63
N GLY A 650 23.66 -25.57 5.83
CA GLY A 650 23.48 -24.14 6.10
C GLY A 650 22.04 -23.65 5.94
N ARG A 651 21.08 -24.54 5.71
CA ARG A 651 19.68 -24.18 5.49
C ARG A 651 19.04 -23.61 6.75
N VAL A 652 18.45 -22.43 6.62
CA VAL A 652 17.67 -21.77 7.66
C VAL A 652 16.20 -22.07 7.46
N THR A 653 15.54 -22.56 8.52
CA THR A 653 14.09 -22.76 8.55
C THR A 653 13.47 -21.88 9.64
N VAL A 654 12.54 -21.02 9.29
CA VAL A 654 11.80 -20.23 10.26
C VAL A 654 10.64 -21.07 10.78
N GLU A 655 10.70 -21.42 12.07
CA GLU A 655 9.68 -22.28 12.71
C GLU A 655 8.48 -21.45 13.18
N LYS A 656 8.73 -20.20 13.60
CA LYS A 656 7.70 -19.33 14.17
C LYS A 656 8.10 -17.87 14.13
N LEU A 657 7.14 -17.02 13.78
CA LEU A 657 7.19 -15.57 14.02
C LEU A 657 6.19 -15.23 15.14
N THR A 658 6.61 -14.43 16.09
CA THR A 658 5.74 -13.91 17.16
C THR A 658 5.81 -12.39 17.14
N LEU A 659 4.67 -11.75 16.94
CA LEU A 659 4.57 -10.30 16.84
C LEU A 659 3.74 -9.73 17.99
N VAL A 660 4.13 -8.53 18.45
CA VAL A 660 3.33 -7.67 19.31
C VAL A 660 3.24 -6.30 18.65
N VAL A 661 2.04 -5.80 18.50
CA VAL A 661 1.75 -4.54 17.80
C VAL A 661 0.97 -3.61 18.70
N ASP A 662 1.36 -2.34 18.73
CA ASP A 662 0.61 -1.23 19.34
C ASP A 662 0.31 -0.18 18.26
N ALA A 663 -0.93 -0.15 17.80
CA ALA A 663 -1.42 0.79 16.80
C ALA A 663 -2.53 1.72 17.36
N GLY A 664 -2.63 1.83 18.69
CA GLY A 664 -3.66 2.64 19.34
C GLY A 664 -5.06 2.06 19.14
N THR A 665 -6.01 2.87 18.69
CA THR A 665 -7.39 2.41 18.45
C THR A 665 -7.50 1.53 17.21
N ILE A 666 -7.83 0.27 17.41
CA ILE A 666 -8.08 -0.68 16.32
C ILE A 666 -9.55 -0.60 15.92
N VAL A 667 -9.82 -0.14 14.70
CA VAL A 667 -11.19 0.00 14.19
C VAL A 667 -11.77 -1.37 13.78
N CYS A 668 -10.98 -2.17 13.04
CA CYS A 668 -11.35 -3.50 12.55
C CYS A 668 -10.28 -4.53 12.97
N PRO A 669 -10.48 -5.27 14.06
CA PRO A 669 -9.51 -6.25 14.55
C PRO A 669 -9.12 -7.31 13.52
N ASP A 670 -10.08 -7.88 12.80
CA ASP A 670 -9.83 -8.91 11.79
C ASP A 670 -8.93 -8.41 10.67
N SER A 671 -9.26 -7.22 10.12
CA SER A 671 -8.45 -6.61 9.05
C SER A 671 -7.05 -6.24 9.54
N ALA A 672 -6.95 -5.73 10.79
CA ALA A 672 -5.65 -5.40 11.38
C ALA A 672 -4.80 -6.67 11.56
N ARG A 673 -5.40 -7.78 11.99
CA ARG A 673 -4.72 -9.08 12.10
C ARG A 673 -4.21 -9.54 10.74
N ALA A 674 -5.08 -9.62 9.72
CA ALA A 674 -4.73 -10.05 8.38
C ALA A 674 -3.60 -9.19 7.77
N GLN A 675 -3.61 -7.86 7.99
CA GLN A 675 -2.55 -6.98 7.52
C GLN A 675 -1.21 -7.24 8.21
N ASN A 676 -1.19 -7.50 9.51
CA ASN A 676 0.03 -7.81 10.25
C ASN A 676 0.60 -9.18 9.87
N GLU A 677 -0.23 -10.20 9.74
CA GLU A 677 0.17 -11.55 9.31
C GLU A 677 0.73 -11.51 7.88
N GLY A 678 0.02 -10.87 6.95
CA GLY A 678 0.49 -10.70 5.57
C GLY A 678 1.78 -9.89 5.47
N ALA A 679 1.97 -8.87 6.32
CA ALA A 679 3.21 -8.10 6.37
C ALA A 679 4.39 -8.93 6.89
N ALA A 680 4.18 -9.72 7.94
CA ALA A 680 5.21 -10.59 8.51
C ALA A 680 5.67 -11.67 7.51
N LEU A 681 4.71 -12.31 6.81
CA LEU A 681 5.01 -13.30 5.78
C LEU A 681 5.73 -12.68 4.58
N TRP A 682 5.36 -11.48 4.16
CA TRP A 682 6.07 -10.82 3.08
C TRP A 682 7.47 -10.35 3.51
N GLY A 683 7.63 -9.85 4.73
CA GLY A 683 8.97 -9.56 5.28
C GLY A 683 9.86 -10.80 5.31
N LEU A 684 9.31 -11.95 5.69
CA LEU A 684 10.00 -13.25 5.63
C LEU A 684 10.36 -13.64 4.19
N SER A 685 9.44 -13.44 3.25
CA SER A 685 9.66 -13.68 1.83
C SER A 685 10.83 -12.84 1.29
N MET A 686 10.85 -11.55 1.57
CA MET A 686 11.98 -10.67 1.20
C MET A 686 13.30 -11.06 1.86
N ALA A 687 13.26 -11.55 3.09
CA ALA A 687 14.48 -11.96 3.81
C ALA A 687 15.10 -13.25 3.25
N LEU A 688 14.31 -14.17 2.70
CA LEU A 688 14.76 -15.52 2.35
C LEU A 688 14.68 -15.84 0.84
N HIS A 689 13.83 -15.16 0.08
CA HIS A 689 13.46 -15.60 -1.28
C HIS A 689 13.46 -14.49 -2.31
N GLU A 690 12.99 -13.28 -1.96
CA GLU A 690 12.76 -12.22 -2.93
C GLU A 690 14.00 -11.36 -3.16
N GLY A 691 14.20 -11.03 -4.40
CA GLY A 691 15.24 -10.14 -4.88
C GLY A 691 15.41 -10.33 -6.37
N SER A 692 15.54 -9.24 -7.10
CA SER A 692 15.87 -9.25 -8.52
C SER A 692 17.11 -8.40 -8.76
N GLU A 693 17.61 -8.44 -9.96
CA GLU A 693 18.76 -7.66 -10.40
C GLU A 693 18.40 -6.89 -11.66
N PHE A 694 18.97 -5.70 -11.80
CA PHE A 694 18.98 -5.02 -13.09
C PHE A 694 20.14 -5.53 -13.95
N VAL A 695 19.82 -5.85 -15.20
CA VAL A 695 20.77 -6.27 -16.21
C VAL A 695 20.53 -5.43 -17.48
N ASN A 696 21.49 -4.62 -17.88
CA ASN A 696 21.35 -3.72 -19.02
C ASN A 696 20.07 -2.84 -18.97
N GLY A 697 19.77 -2.29 -17.81
CA GLY A 697 18.62 -1.41 -17.59
C GLY A 697 17.26 -2.10 -17.49
N GLN A 698 17.22 -3.43 -17.44
CA GLN A 698 15.99 -4.22 -17.33
C GLN A 698 16.02 -5.11 -16.08
N PRO A 699 14.86 -5.35 -15.43
CA PRO A 699 14.80 -6.37 -14.40
C PRO A 699 15.04 -7.75 -15.02
N LYS A 700 15.88 -8.54 -14.38
CA LYS A 700 16.21 -9.92 -14.79
C LYS A 700 14.99 -10.83 -14.71
N ASP A 701 14.22 -10.66 -13.65
CA ASP A 701 13.05 -11.49 -13.37
C ASP A 701 11.78 -10.79 -13.85
N THR A 702 11.09 -11.42 -14.78
CA THR A 702 9.89 -10.87 -15.40
C THR A 702 8.65 -11.71 -15.18
N ASN A 703 8.74 -12.82 -14.42
CA ASN A 703 7.61 -13.64 -14.08
C ASN A 703 7.89 -14.45 -12.80
N LEU A 704 6.87 -15.09 -12.24
CA LEU A 704 6.92 -15.82 -10.96
C LEU A 704 7.58 -17.21 -11.05
N ASP A 705 8.10 -17.60 -12.20
CA ASP A 705 8.97 -18.78 -12.39
C ASP A 705 10.43 -18.48 -12.03
N THR A 706 10.88 -17.23 -12.17
CA THR A 706 12.22 -16.77 -11.81
C THR A 706 12.21 -15.88 -10.58
N TYR A 707 11.27 -14.95 -10.45
CA TYR A 707 11.02 -14.21 -9.20
C TYR A 707 10.21 -15.08 -8.26
N THR A 708 10.82 -15.54 -7.18
CA THR A 708 10.25 -16.61 -6.34
C THR A 708 9.90 -16.12 -4.94
N PRO A 709 8.72 -15.49 -4.74
CA PRO A 709 8.25 -15.16 -3.41
C PRO A 709 7.97 -16.43 -2.59
N LEU A 710 7.85 -16.28 -1.28
CA LEU A 710 7.48 -17.36 -0.36
C LEU A 710 6.21 -18.05 -0.86
N ARG A 711 6.26 -19.37 -0.93
CA ARG A 711 5.13 -20.24 -1.32
C ARG A 711 4.74 -21.13 -0.15
N MET A 712 3.43 -21.41 -0.05
CA MET A 712 2.90 -22.36 0.94
C MET A 712 3.16 -23.80 0.49
#